data_1077ffd1cdcd299ea2c9464150e07af1
#
_entry.id   1077ffd1cdcd299ea2c9464150e07af1
#
_cell.length_a   1.000
_cell.length_b   1.000
_cell.length_c   1.000
_cell.angle_alpha   90.00
_cell.angle_beta   90.00
_cell.angle_gamma   90.00
#
_symmetry.space_group_name_H-M   'P 1'
#
loop_
_entity.id
_entity.type
_entity.pdbx_description
1 polymer ?
#
loop_
_entity_poly.entity_id
_entity_poly.type
_entity_poly.pdbx_seq_one_letter_code
_entity_poly.pdbx_strand_id
1 'polypeptide(L)'
;MSEINNSMTQSSLNTVTTSAYEKWRLLKDAIMRRAVVAGGLSVIFAIVVIFFYLLYVVYPIFLSASAESVAQYPIPEENAGKTLFLAIEEQNEIAARFTDKGQVVFFEAKTGKTLSQKNILLPEGVEIKSIAQGSPVGEGSIIYGLSNGQAVIVKHQYKVTFNGDKRVITPSLKYPLGETPLVIDDTGAALEKIAFKVGDGSTTIVAKTAEKIRITSFEKEQSLFGDEASLVRTDSFLDMPAGNITDILVDKEDRNLFLVSDDGSLSFIDISKKNAPEIKQHLNVVEAGQKITSLSFLNGDLSLMVGDSSGLVSQWSLVKDALNKPAMQRIRSFKVSEKPVIAINTEQRRKGFVTVDAAGGMGIYHSTAERELIKEPIGNAAPVSVILSPRANALVFQNNDGKIHFWKVDNEHPEVSIKSMWQKVWYESYPKPAYIWQSSSASNDFEPKYSLTPLVFGTLKAAFYAMLVAIPLSLMGAIYTAYFMSPKMRVYTKPAIEIMGALPTVILGFLAGLWLAPFIEEHLSGLFSMLVVVPMGVILFALAFQNLPETFRQKIPEGWEGAILIPVILISGWFAFSISIPLETALFHGTLRDWFKSELGIGYDQRNALVVGIAMGFAVVPTIFSISEDAIFSVPKHLTVGSLALGATPWQTMIRVVLLTASPGIFSAIMIGFGRAVGETMIVLMATGNTPVMDLSVFQGMRTLAANIAVEMPESEVDSTHYRVLFLAALVLFMFTFVFNTLAEVVRQRLREKYSSL
;
A
#
# COMPACT_ATOMS: atom_id res chain seq x y z
N MET A 1 -75.02 -56.46 24.45
CA MET A 1 -74.05 -56.78 23.39
C MET A 1 -73.19 -55.56 23.08
N SER A 2 -72.57 -54.93 24.07
CA SER A 2 -71.69 -53.77 23.91
C SER A 2 -70.41 -53.73 24.75
N GLU A 3 -70.04 -54.88 25.34
CA GLU A 3 -68.83 -54.97 26.21
C GLU A 3 -67.78 -55.98 25.76
N ILE A 4 -67.95 -56.66 24.63
CA ILE A 4 -66.94 -57.69 24.13
C ILE A 4 -66.06 -57.18 23.07
N ASN A 5 -66.22 -55.95 22.58
CA ASN A 5 -65.37 -55.46 21.40
C ASN A 5 -64.28 -54.45 21.78
N ASN A 6 -64.02 -54.17 23.07
CA ASN A 6 -62.99 -53.21 23.47
C ASN A 6 -61.75 -53.80 24.16
N SER A 7 -61.67 -55.16 24.29
CA SER A 7 -60.49 -55.83 24.87
C SER A 7 -59.53 -56.50 23.92
N MET A 8 -59.84 -56.47 22.60
CA MET A 8 -58.92 -57.08 21.57
C MET A 8 -58.08 -56.08 20.75
N THR A 9 -58.25 -54.80 20.95
CA THR A 9 -57.48 -53.80 20.23
C THR A 9 -56.37 -53.10 21.01
N GLN A 10 -56.21 -53.42 22.30
CA GLN A 10 -55.16 -52.82 23.15
C GLN A 10 -53.97 -53.73 23.50
N SER A 11 -53.95 -54.98 23.11
CA SER A 11 -52.88 -55.95 23.48
C SER A 11 -51.91 -56.29 22.35
N SER A 12 -52.02 -55.70 21.16
CA SER A 12 -51.08 -56.02 20.04
C SER A 12 -50.11 -54.91 19.66
N LEU A 13 -49.99 -53.86 20.49
CA LEU A 13 -49.07 -52.72 20.23
C LEU A 13 -47.82 -52.66 21.11
N ASN A 14 -47.60 -53.69 21.95
CA ASN A 14 -46.39 -53.73 22.79
C ASN A 14 -45.66 -55.08 22.55
N THR A 15 -44.55 -54.98 21.95
CA THR A 15 -43.35 -55.81 21.81
C THR A 15 -43.03 -56.18 20.36
N VAL A 16 -42.85 -55.20 19.53
CA VAL A 16 -41.88 -55.38 18.42
C VAL A 16 -40.51 -55.33 19.11
N THR A 17 -39.98 -56.51 19.46
CA THR A 17 -38.57 -56.69 19.87
C THR A 17 -37.75 -56.33 18.64
N THR A 18 -37.30 -55.05 18.56
CA THR A 18 -36.36 -54.63 17.52
C THR A 18 -35.17 -55.54 17.52
N SER A 19 -34.94 -56.21 16.38
CA SER A 19 -33.82 -57.18 16.23
C SER A 19 -32.50 -56.40 16.51
N ALA A 20 -31.49 -57.12 16.96
CA ALA A 20 -30.16 -56.52 17.19
C ALA A 20 -29.66 -55.75 15.97
N TYR A 21 -30.04 -56.23 14.76
CA TYR A 21 -29.75 -55.55 13.49
C TYR A 21 -30.49 -54.22 13.31
N GLU A 22 -31.74 -54.15 13.71
CA GLU A 22 -32.53 -52.86 13.65
C GLU A 22 -32.01 -51.85 14.66
N LYS A 23 -31.66 -52.28 15.87
CA LYS A 23 -31.00 -51.39 16.85
C LYS A 23 -29.69 -50.84 16.33
N TRP A 24 -28.91 -51.67 15.66
CA TRP A 24 -27.61 -51.29 15.05
C TRP A 24 -27.77 -50.36 13.87
N ARG A 25 -28.80 -50.56 13.02
CA ARG A 25 -29.15 -49.68 11.93
C ARG A 25 -29.59 -48.28 12.45
N LEU A 26 -30.46 -48.24 13.46
CA LEU A 26 -30.89 -46.98 14.08
C LEU A 26 -29.73 -46.26 14.79
N LEU A 27 -28.83 -47.00 15.42
CA LEU A 27 -27.65 -46.45 16.04
C LEU A 27 -26.71 -45.81 15.00
N LYS A 28 -26.45 -46.55 13.87
CA LYS A 28 -25.68 -46.01 12.73
C LYS A 28 -26.32 -44.73 12.18
N ASP A 29 -27.61 -44.75 11.96
CA ASP A 29 -28.36 -43.56 11.45
C ASP A 29 -28.23 -42.38 12.41
N ALA A 30 -28.40 -42.61 13.73
CA ALA A 30 -28.22 -41.58 14.72
C ALA A 30 -26.79 -41.01 14.82
N ILE A 31 -25.77 -41.90 14.68
CA ILE A 31 -24.35 -41.51 14.66
C ILE A 31 -24.08 -40.68 13.39
N MET A 32 -24.50 -41.16 12.21
CA MET A 32 -24.27 -40.49 10.93
C MET A 32 -24.98 -39.11 10.91
N ARG A 33 -26.21 -39.04 11.40
CA ARG A 33 -26.96 -37.76 11.51
C ARG A 33 -26.20 -36.76 12.41
N ARG A 34 -25.68 -37.23 13.58
CA ARG A 34 -24.89 -36.37 14.45
C ARG A 34 -23.56 -35.96 13.82
N ALA A 35 -22.90 -36.88 13.14
CA ALA A 35 -21.65 -36.60 12.43
C ALA A 35 -21.84 -35.56 11.31
N VAL A 36 -22.91 -35.67 10.52
CA VAL A 36 -23.26 -34.69 9.48
C VAL A 36 -23.58 -33.32 10.07
N VAL A 37 -24.37 -33.28 11.17
CA VAL A 37 -24.66 -32.02 11.88
C VAL A 37 -23.40 -31.42 12.46
N ALA A 38 -22.56 -32.21 13.13
CA ALA A 38 -21.28 -31.75 13.68
C ALA A 38 -20.35 -31.24 12.57
N GLY A 39 -20.25 -31.96 11.43
CA GLY A 39 -19.49 -31.52 10.28
C GLY A 39 -19.99 -30.19 9.71
N GLY A 40 -21.31 -30.03 9.54
CA GLY A 40 -21.91 -28.76 9.09
C GLY A 40 -21.63 -27.59 10.04
N LEU A 41 -21.81 -27.82 11.36
CA LEU A 41 -21.52 -26.81 12.36
C LEU A 41 -20.04 -26.47 12.47
N SER A 42 -19.14 -27.45 12.28
CA SER A 42 -17.69 -27.20 12.33
C SER A 42 -17.21 -26.32 11.17
N VAL A 43 -17.82 -26.41 9.99
CA VAL A 43 -17.50 -25.52 8.85
C VAL A 43 -17.91 -24.07 9.19
N ILE A 44 -19.11 -23.89 9.73
CA ILE A 44 -19.58 -22.54 10.14
C ILE A 44 -18.64 -21.99 11.23
N PHE A 45 -18.32 -22.81 12.22
CA PHE A 45 -17.39 -22.44 13.29
C PHE A 45 -16.00 -22.05 12.74
N ALA A 46 -15.46 -22.81 11.78
CA ALA A 46 -14.18 -22.50 11.16
C ALA A 46 -14.20 -21.14 10.44
N ILE A 47 -15.26 -20.81 9.69
CA ILE A 47 -15.41 -19.52 9.03
C ILE A 47 -15.44 -18.37 10.06
N VAL A 48 -16.19 -18.56 11.14
CA VAL A 48 -16.27 -17.57 12.24
C VAL A 48 -14.92 -17.39 12.93
N VAL A 49 -14.19 -18.48 13.19
CA VAL A 49 -12.85 -18.42 13.77
C VAL A 49 -11.86 -17.70 12.84
N ILE A 50 -11.90 -17.98 11.52
CA ILE A 50 -11.06 -17.27 10.55
C ILE A 50 -11.35 -15.77 10.59
N PHE A 51 -12.61 -15.37 10.62
CA PHE A 51 -12.98 -13.95 10.70
C PHE A 51 -12.42 -13.27 11.97
N PHE A 52 -12.61 -13.90 13.14
CA PHE A 52 -12.09 -13.36 14.39
C PHE A 52 -10.56 -13.39 14.46
N TYR A 53 -9.91 -14.37 13.85
CA TYR A 53 -8.46 -14.41 13.74
C TYR A 53 -7.91 -13.26 12.88
N LEU A 54 -8.51 -13.01 11.72
CA LEU A 54 -8.15 -11.86 10.88
C LEU A 54 -8.34 -10.55 11.66
N LEU A 55 -9.46 -10.40 12.37
CA LEU A 55 -9.74 -9.22 13.19
C LEU A 55 -8.71 -9.06 14.32
N TYR A 56 -8.33 -10.15 14.99
CA TYR A 56 -7.32 -10.15 16.05
C TYR A 56 -5.96 -9.65 15.55
N VAL A 57 -5.49 -10.13 14.38
CA VAL A 57 -4.21 -9.70 13.81
C VAL A 57 -4.25 -8.24 13.37
N VAL A 58 -5.39 -7.77 12.89
CA VAL A 58 -5.59 -6.39 12.40
C VAL A 58 -5.79 -5.39 13.53
N TYR A 59 -6.36 -5.82 14.66
CA TYR A 59 -6.75 -4.94 15.77
C TYR A 59 -5.65 -3.97 16.25
N PRO A 60 -4.37 -4.37 16.40
CA PRO A 60 -3.31 -3.50 16.89
C PRO A 60 -3.07 -2.24 16.02
N ILE A 61 -3.37 -2.28 14.71
CA ILE A 61 -3.25 -1.10 13.85
C ILE A 61 -4.11 0.08 14.33
N PHE A 62 -5.23 -0.21 15.00
CA PHE A 62 -6.19 0.79 15.46
C PHE A 62 -5.98 1.20 16.91
N LEU A 63 -5.01 0.62 17.61
CA LEU A 63 -4.68 1.02 18.98
C LEU A 63 -4.12 2.45 19.00
N SER A 64 -4.44 3.16 20.07
CA SER A 64 -3.90 4.49 20.33
C SER A 64 -2.44 4.36 20.78
N ALA A 65 -1.59 5.29 20.36
CA ALA A 65 -0.27 5.43 20.94
C ALA A 65 -0.39 5.85 22.42
N SER A 66 0.63 5.53 23.23
CA SER A 66 0.71 5.94 24.63
C SER A 66 2.11 6.45 24.99
N ALA A 67 2.16 7.36 25.96
CA ALA A 67 3.40 7.86 26.52
C ALA A 67 3.31 7.83 28.05
N GLU A 68 4.31 7.29 28.69
CA GLU A 68 4.35 7.12 30.15
C GLU A 68 5.64 7.73 30.73
N SER A 69 5.49 8.52 31.78
CA SER A 69 6.63 9.02 32.55
C SER A 69 7.27 7.89 33.35
N VAL A 70 8.52 7.56 33.02
CA VAL A 70 9.26 6.45 33.67
C VAL A 70 10.17 6.97 34.76
N ALA A 71 10.86 8.10 34.52
CA ALA A 71 11.81 8.64 35.45
C ALA A 71 11.92 10.17 35.35
N GLN A 72 12.27 10.78 36.48
CA GLN A 72 12.60 12.20 36.60
C GLN A 72 13.78 12.33 37.58
N TYR A 73 14.83 13.07 37.19
CA TYR A 73 16.02 13.23 37.99
C TYR A 73 16.69 14.59 37.72
N PRO A 74 17.51 15.12 38.66
CA PRO A 74 18.28 16.35 38.45
C PRO A 74 19.23 16.26 37.25
N ILE A 75 19.56 17.40 36.64
CA ILE A 75 20.51 17.44 35.53
C ILE A 75 21.85 16.82 35.96
N PRO A 76 22.36 15.79 35.26
CA PRO A 76 23.65 15.20 35.54
C PRO A 76 24.77 16.22 35.31
N GLU A 77 25.69 16.38 36.30
CA GLU A 77 26.82 17.30 36.26
C GLU A 77 26.39 18.76 35.93
N GLU A 78 25.56 19.35 36.75
CA GLU A 78 24.99 20.69 36.50
C GLU A 78 26.13 21.73 36.27
N ASN A 79 27.26 21.61 36.93
CA ASN A 79 28.43 22.46 36.77
C ASN A 79 29.09 22.40 35.38
N ALA A 80 28.79 21.39 34.57
CA ALA A 80 29.33 21.25 33.22
C ALA A 80 28.84 22.34 32.23
N GLY A 81 27.92 23.18 32.63
CA GLY A 81 27.39 24.29 31.83
C GLY A 81 25.91 24.12 31.41
N LYS A 82 25.40 25.09 30.67
CA LYS A 82 24.03 25.04 30.15
C LYS A 82 23.89 23.98 29.04
N THR A 83 22.78 23.24 29.02
CA THR A 83 22.50 22.28 27.96
C THR A 83 22.18 23.02 26.67
N LEU A 84 22.92 22.70 25.62
CA LEU A 84 22.63 23.14 24.24
C LEU A 84 21.92 22.08 23.44
N PHE A 85 22.25 20.80 23.68
CA PHE A 85 21.68 19.68 22.93
C PHE A 85 21.65 18.41 23.80
N LEU A 86 20.58 17.61 23.62
CA LEU A 86 20.45 16.27 24.19
C LEU A 86 20.54 15.22 23.08
N ALA A 87 21.13 14.07 23.37
CA ALA A 87 21.11 12.91 22.51
C ALA A 87 20.79 11.65 23.33
N ILE A 88 20.25 10.64 22.70
CA ILE A 88 19.99 9.32 23.28
C ILE A 88 20.36 8.23 22.28
N GLU A 89 20.92 7.12 22.75
CA GLU A 89 21.27 6.00 21.89
C GLU A 89 20.08 5.09 21.60
N GLU A 90 20.24 4.19 20.64
CA GLU A 90 19.17 3.37 20.05
C GLU A 90 18.44 2.44 21.05
N GLN A 91 19.13 1.99 22.11
CA GLN A 91 18.55 1.06 23.10
C GLN A 91 17.95 1.77 24.31
N ASN A 92 18.01 3.12 24.35
CA ASN A 92 17.52 3.97 25.44
C ASN A 92 18.20 3.70 26.80
N GLU A 93 19.45 3.25 26.80
CA GLU A 93 20.22 3.03 28.01
C GLU A 93 21.11 4.24 28.38
N ILE A 94 21.71 4.88 27.35
CA ILE A 94 22.64 6.00 27.53
C ILE A 94 22.10 7.23 26.80
N ALA A 95 22.08 8.34 27.53
CA ALA A 95 21.87 9.67 26.98
C ALA A 95 23.13 10.52 27.08
N ALA A 96 23.21 11.56 26.27
CA ALA A 96 24.32 12.51 26.29
C ALA A 96 23.79 13.94 26.33
N ARG A 97 24.45 14.79 27.13
CA ARG A 97 24.19 16.21 27.25
C ARG A 97 25.38 17.01 26.76
N PHE A 98 25.18 17.83 25.76
CA PHE A 98 26.18 18.73 25.17
C PHE A 98 25.99 20.14 25.72
N THR A 99 27.06 20.78 26.18
CA THR A 99 26.98 22.03 26.93
C THR A 99 27.67 23.21 26.24
N ASP A 100 27.32 24.42 26.68
CA ASP A 100 27.90 25.68 26.23
C ASP A 100 29.40 25.87 26.62
N LYS A 101 29.91 25.05 27.56
CA LYS A 101 31.32 24.99 27.92
C LYS A 101 32.15 23.97 27.14
N GLY A 102 31.52 23.31 26.10
CA GLY A 102 32.18 22.26 25.33
C GLY A 102 32.35 20.94 26.09
N GLN A 103 31.55 20.71 27.12
CA GLN A 103 31.56 19.43 27.85
C GLN A 103 30.42 18.54 27.35
N VAL A 104 30.72 17.23 27.21
CA VAL A 104 29.75 16.21 26.88
C VAL A 104 29.65 15.24 28.06
N VAL A 105 28.48 15.21 28.67
CA VAL A 105 28.17 14.33 29.81
C VAL A 105 27.35 13.16 29.33
N PHE A 106 27.92 11.95 29.41
CA PHE A 106 27.21 10.71 29.15
C PHE A 106 26.64 10.16 30.45
N PHE A 107 25.36 9.82 30.45
CA PHE A 107 24.65 9.36 31.64
C PHE A 107 23.65 8.26 31.30
N GLU A 108 23.32 7.47 32.30
CA GLU A 108 22.29 6.45 32.19
C GLU A 108 20.89 7.11 32.02
N ALA A 109 20.22 6.84 30.93
CA ALA A 109 19.00 7.57 30.52
C ALA A 109 17.83 7.46 31.52
N LYS A 110 17.74 6.35 32.27
CA LYS A 110 16.64 6.09 33.22
C LYS A 110 16.95 6.58 34.65
N THR A 111 18.20 6.72 35.04
CA THR A 111 18.57 7.05 36.43
C THR A 111 19.28 8.39 36.56
N GLY A 112 19.79 8.94 35.47
CA GLY A 112 20.59 10.16 35.48
C GLY A 112 22.03 9.97 36.01
N LYS A 113 22.45 8.73 36.28
CA LYS A 113 23.80 8.44 36.79
C LYS A 113 24.85 8.76 35.73
N THR A 114 25.79 9.64 36.02
CA THR A 114 26.93 9.97 35.15
C THR A 114 27.81 8.74 34.92
N LEU A 115 28.04 8.41 33.65
CA LEU A 115 28.91 7.32 33.19
C LEU A 115 30.31 7.83 32.83
N SER A 116 30.37 8.92 32.07
CA SER A 116 31.64 9.56 31.70
C SER A 116 31.40 11.02 31.29
N GLN A 117 32.44 11.82 31.43
CA GLN A 117 32.51 13.20 30.98
C GLN A 117 33.66 13.35 30.00
N LYS A 118 33.44 14.05 28.90
CA LYS A 118 34.42 14.31 27.84
C LYS A 118 34.44 15.81 27.55
N ASN A 119 35.60 16.36 27.32
CA ASN A 119 35.76 17.73 26.85
C ASN A 119 35.94 17.74 25.34
N ILE A 120 35.25 18.62 24.65
CA ILE A 120 35.49 18.90 23.24
C ILE A 120 36.76 19.74 23.15
N LEU A 121 37.60 19.45 22.18
CA LEU A 121 38.85 20.16 21.94
C LEU A 121 38.53 21.55 21.35
N LEU A 122 38.46 22.54 22.24
CA LEU A 122 38.22 23.95 21.89
C LEU A 122 39.50 24.73 22.10
N PRO A 123 39.82 25.77 21.29
CA PRO A 123 40.93 26.69 21.52
C PRO A 123 40.73 27.50 22.81
N GLU A 124 41.79 27.87 23.45
CA GLU A 124 41.75 28.66 24.71
C GLU A 124 41.11 30.04 24.45
N GLY A 125 40.22 30.45 25.35
CA GLY A 125 39.56 31.76 25.29
C GLY A 125 38.50 31.94 24.21
N VAL A 126 38.08 30.86 23.51
CA VAL A 126 37.07 30.89 22.48
C VAL A 126 35.73 30.43 23.04
N GLU A 127 34.65 31.16 22.71
CA GLU A 127 33.28 30.83 23.12
C GLU A 127 32.52 30.09 22.01
N ILE A 128 31.64 29.20 22.41
CA ILE A 128 30.65 28.58 21.50
C ILE A 128 29.53 29.60 21.23
N LYS A 129 29.29 29.93 19.96
CA LYS A 129 28.25 30.88 19.54
C LYS A 129 27.03 30.15 18.93
N SER A 130 27.24 29.01 18.29
CA SER A 130 26.17 28.25 17.67
C SER A 130 26.44 26.75 17.75
N ILE A 131 25.37 25.98 17.68
CA ILE A 131 25.39 24.52 17.61
C ILE A 131 24.37 24.04 16.59
N ALA A 132 24.69 23.01 15.85
CA ALA A 132 23.73 22.35 14.96
C ALA A 132 23.94 20.84 14.94
N GLN A 133 22.85 20.11 14.70
CA GLN A 133 22.89 18.69 14.43
C GLN A 133 23.07 18.46 12.91
N GLY A 134 23.87 17.48 12.54
CA GLY A 134 24.09 17.13 11.13
C GLY A 134 22.91 16.42 10.50
N SER A 135 22.78 16.58 9.20
CA SER A 135 21.85 15.81 8.38
C SER A 135 22.57 14.58 7.78
N PRO A 136 21.96 13.38 7.76
CA PRO A 136 20.71 13.02 8.45
C PRO A 136 20.89 12.94 9.98
N VAL A 137 19.85 13.26 10.70
CA VAL A 137 19.82 13.32 12.17
C VAL A 137 20.35 12.05 12.85
N GLY A 138 20.12 10.86 12.22
CA GLY A 138 20.52 9.56 12.76
C GLY A 138 22.03 9.30 12.82
N GLU A 139 22.87 10.10 12.18
CA GLU A 139 24.32 9.90 12.19
C GLU A 139 25.02 10.32 13.49
N GLY A 140 24.35 11.07 14.35
CA GLY A 140 24.88 11.51 15.64
C GLY A 140 26.04 12.51 15.55
N SER A 141 26.14 13.25 14.46
CA SER A 141 27.12 14.29 14.25
C SER A 141 26.61 15.66 14.70
N ILE A 142 27.45 16.44 15.39
CA ILE A 142 27.13 17.78 15.90
C ILE A 142 28.27 18.71 15.54
N ILE A 143 27.95 19.94 15.14
CA ILE A 143 28.92 21.00 14.89
C ILE A 143 28.76 22.13 15.88
N TYR A 144 29.87 22.65 16.33
CA TYR A 144 29.96 23.87 17.14
C TYR A 144 30.57 25.00 16.32
N GLY A 145 29.86 26.11 16.22
CA GLY A 145 30.36 27.35 15.65
C GLY A 145 30.96 28.24 16.75
N LEU A 146 32.17 28.72 16.53
CA LEU A 146 32.98 29.39 17.50
C LEU A 146 33.04 30.91 17.25
N SER A 147 33.42 31.68 18.30
CA SER A 147 33.53 33.13 18.27
C SER A 147 34.71 33.67 17.43
N ASN A 148 35.63 32.80 17.03
CA ASN A 148 36.83 33.12 16.24
C ASN A 148 36.76 32.67 14.78
N GLY A 149 35.58 32.38 14.25
CA GLY A 149 35.39 31.96 12.85
C GLY A 149 35.72 30.49 12.56
N GLN A 150 36.00 29.70 13.61
CA GLN A 150 36.27 28.27 13.49
C GLN A 150 35.06 27.44 13.85
N ALA A 151 35.08 26.15 13.42
CA ALA A 151 34.05 25.15 13.77
C ALA A 151 34.71 23.84 14.19
N VAL A 152 34.02 23.11 15.09
CA VAL A 152 34.42 21.76 15.52
C VAL A 152 33.28 20.80 15.29
N ILE A 153 33.55 19.70 14.56
CA ILE A 153 32.57 18.62 14.33
C ILE A 153 32.89 17.45 15.24
N VAL A 154 31.91 17.02 16.01
CA VAL A 154 32.02 15.85 16.89
C VAL A 154 30.92 14.86 16.54
N LYS A 155 31.24 13.57 16.60
CA LYS A 155 30.29 12.47 16.43
C LYS A 155 30.24 11.63 17.69
N HIS A 156 29.07 11.53 18.34
CA HIS A 156 28.91 10.62 19.46
C HIS A 156 28.64 9.22 18.91
N GLN A 157 29.31 8.23 19.51
CA GLN A 157 29.18 6.83 19.10
C GLN A 157 29.05 5.94 20.33
N TYR A 158 28.33 4.83 20.15
CA TYR A 158 28.03 3.87 21.20
C TYR A 158 28.48 2.49 20.73
N LYS A 159 29.57 2.00 21.32
CA LYS A 159 30.10 0.67 21.00
C LYS A 159 29.44 -0.36 21.91
N VAL A 160 28.70 -1.29 21.28
CA VAL A 160 28.08 -2.40 21.99
C VAL A 160 29.06 -3.56 22.06
N THR A 161 29.33 -4.06 23.28
CA THR A 161 30.15 -5.25 23.56
C THR A 161 29.37 -6.17 24.48
N PHE A 162 29.69 -7.46 24.45
CA PHE A 162 29.08 -8.44 25.33
C PHE A 162 30.13 -9.00 26.28
N ASN A 163 29.84 -8.99 27.58
CA ASN A 163 30.65 -9.60 28.62
C ASN A 163 29.86 -10.79 29.19
N GLY A 164 30.08 -11.99 28.61
CA GLY A 164 29.17 -13.11 28.76
C GLY A 164 27.82 -12.77 28.13
N ASP A 165 26.72 -13.00 28.82
CA ASP A 165 25.35 -12.68 28.37
C ASP A 165 24.96 -11.22 28.65
N LYS A 166 25.80 -10.42 29.29
CA LYS A 166 25.49 -9.04 29.63
C LYS A 166 26.01 -8.08 28.56
N ARG A 167 25.11 -7.32 27.97
CA ARG A 167 25.40 -6.24 27.03
C ARG A 167 26.00 -5.06 27.79
N VAL A 168 27.08 -4.50 27.27
CA VAL A 168 27.74 -3.28 27.78
C VAL A 168 27.87 -2.28 26.63
N ILE A 169 27.29 -1.09 26.80
CA ILE A 169 27.39 0.01 25.86
C ILE A 169 28.41 1.01 26.35
N THR A 170 29.42 1.32 25.54
CA THR A 170 30.48 2.28 25.86
C THR A 170 30.38 3.49 24.96
N PRO A 171 30.08 4.69 25.51
CA PRO A 171 30.02 5.92 24.76
C PRO A 171 31.39 6.47 24.42
N SER A 172 31.55 7.05 23.25
CA SER A 172 32.79 7.72 22.82
C SER A 172 32.49 8.90 21.90
N LEU A 173 33.46 9.84 21.81
CA LEU A 173 33.43 10.91 20.81
C LEU A 173 34.47 10.63 19.74
N LYS A 174 34.12 10.92 18.48
CA LYS A 174 35.03 10.92 17.33
C LYS A 174 34.98 12.27 16.63
N TYR A 175 36.06 12.60 15.97
CA TYR A 175 36.23 13.80 15.16
C TYR A 175 36.38 13.41 13.70
N PRO A 176 35.30 13.46 12.89
CA PRO A 176 35.29 12.95 11.51
C PRO A 176 36.27 13.65 10.56
N LEU A 177 36.59 14.93 10.84
CA LEU A 177 37.49 15.75 10.05
C LEU A 177 38.78 16.14 10.81
N GLY A 178 39.11 15.41 11.89
CA GLY A 178 40.26 15.66 12.72
C GLY A 178 39.95 16.45 13.99
N GLU A 179 40.92 16.49 14.91
CA GLU A 179 40.78 17.11 16.23
C GLU A 179 41.06 18.63 16.22
N THR A 180 41.65 19.14 15.11
CA THR A 180 41.91 20.56 14.95
C THR A 180 40.67 21.29 14.47
N PRO A 181 40.28 22.43 15.09
CA PRO A 181 39.15 23.22 14.62
C PRO A 181 39.30 23.65 13.15
N LEU A 182 38.22 23.55 12.39
CA LEU A 182 38.19 23.92 10.98
C LEU A 182 37.99 25.44 10.84
N VAL A 183 38.84 26.10 10.07
CA VAL A 183 38.66 27.53 9.79
C VAL A 183 37.56 27.67 8.73
N ILE A 184 36.47 28.31 9.09
CA ILE A 184 35.34 28.60 8.23
C ILE A 184 35.39 30.07 7.76
N ASP A 185 35.68 30.99 8.67
CA ASP A 185 35.89 32.40 8.34
C ASP A 185 37.34 32.81 8.60
N ASP A 186 38.08 33.13 7.52
CA ASP A 186 39.46 33.55 7.58
C ASP A 186 39.65 34.96 8.21
N THR A 187 38.56 35.74 8.32
CA THR A 187 38.56 37.04 9.02
C THR A 187 38.42 36.91 10.52
N GLY A 188 38.11 35.70 11.03
CA GLY A 188 37.87 35.44 12.44
C GLY A 188 36.52 35.94 12.96
N ALA A 189 35.54 36.19 12.07
CA ALA A 189 34.19 36.62 12.46
C ALA A 189 33.43 35.46 13.14
N ALA A 190 32.67 35.76 14.20
CA ALA A 190 31.90 34.78 14.94
C ALA A 190 30.86 34.08 14.06
N LEU A 191 30.72 32.75 14.24
CA LEU A 191 29.71 31.95 13.51
C LEU A 191 28.42 31.95 14.32
N GLU A 192 27.53 32.93 14.03
CA GLU A 192 26.29 33.17 14.77
C GLU A 192 25.25 32.05 14.61
N LYS A 193 25.17 31.50 13.38
CA LYS A 193 24.34 30.32 13.04
C LYS A 193 25.18 29.42 12.17
N ILE A 194 24.95 28.11 12.30
CA ILE A 194 25.70 27.12 11.55
C ILE A 194 24.78 25.96 11.17
N ALA A 195 25.02 25.38 9.99
CA ALA A 195 24.45 24.12 9.55
C ALA A 195 25.52 23.33 8.81
N PHE A 196 25.41 22.03 8.77
CA PHE A 196 26.38 21.21 8.08
C PHE A 196 25.82 19.86 7.62
N LYS A 197 26.48 19.30 6.62
CA LYS A 197 26.29 17.94 6.15
C LYS A 197 27.64 17.23 6.07
N VAL A 198 27.72 16.05 6.68
CA VAL A 198 28.87 15.14 6.51
C VAL A 198 28.47 14.03 5.57
N GLY A 199 29.18 13.88 4.45
CA GLY A 199 29.01 12.79 3.48
C GLY A 199 30.25 11.92 3.39
N ASP A 200 30.16 10.80 2.68
CA ASP A 200 31.29 9.86 2.50
C ASP A 200 32.47 10.48 1.74
N GLY A 201 32.21 11.43 0.84
CA GLY A 201 33.22 12.10 0.00
C GLY A 201 33.35 13.59 0.24
N SER A 202 32.34 14.25 0.79
CA SER A 202 32.33 15.70 1.00
C SER A 202 31.67 16.09 2.33
N THR A 203 32.10 17.21 2.89
CA THR A 203 31.46 17.85 4.05
C THR A 203 31.22 19.29 3.71
N THR A 204 29.96 19.73 3.72
CA THR A 204 29.58 21.12 3.52
C THR A 204 29.16 21.76 4.83
N ILE A 205 29.71 22.90 5.16
CA ILE A 205 29.40 23.72 6.33
C ILE A 205 28.87 25.06 5.81
N VAL A 206 27.70 25.46 6.29
CA VAL A 206 27.13 26.76 6.01
C VAL A 206 27.03 27.54 7.30
N ALA A 207 27.61 28.74 7.33
CA ALA A 207 27.64 29.56 8.51
C ALA A 207 27.20 31.01 8.20
N LYS A 208 26.39 31.56 9.10
CA LYS A 208 26.07 33.00 9.15
C LYS A 208 27.12 33.72 10.00
N THR A 209 27.78 34.69 9.42
CA THR A 209 28.54 35.72 10.12
C THR A 209 27.74 37.02 10.18
N ALA A 210 28.24 38.07 10.80
CA ALA A 210 27.56 39.35 10.87
C ALA A 210 27.26 39.97 9.49
N GLU A 211 28.09 39.69 8.49
CA GLU A 211 28.01 40.34 7.18
C GLU A 211 27.48 39.43 6.06
N LYS A 212 27.80 38.13 6.08
CA LYS A 212 27.58 37.21 4.95
C LYS A 212 27.22 35.83 5.41
N ILE A 213 26.67 35.06 4.49
CA ILE A 213 26.51 33.61 4.62
C ILE A 213 27.66 32.95 3.86
N ARG A 214 28.45 32.14 4.57
CA ARG A 214 29.55 31.37 4.02
C ARG A 214 29.14 29.94 3.79
N ILE A 215 29.55 29.40 2.64
CA ILE A 215 29.39 27.98 2.29
C ILE A 215 30.81 27.45 2.05
N THR A 216 31.27 26.58 2.94
CA THR A 216 32.59 25.95 2.86
C THR A 216 32.39 24.46 2.68
N SER A 217 32.93 23.90 1.59
CA SER A 217 32.91 22.47 1.31
C SER A 217 34.32 21.90 1.41
N PHE A 218 34.43 20.77 2.09
CA PHE A 218 35.66 19.97 2.18
C PHE A 218 35.45 18.66 1.42
N GLU A 219 36.22 18.43 0.35
CA GLU A 219 36.19 17.20 -0.44
C GLU A 219 37.43 16.37 -0.17
N LYS A 220 37.28 15.05 0.03
CA LYS A 220 38.40 14.13 0.16
C LYS A 220 38.88 13.72 -1.23
N GLU A 221 40.03 14.27 -1.64
CA GLU A 221 40.69 13.85 -2.88
C GLU A 221 41.63 12.67 -2.55
N GLN A 222 41.30 11.48 -3.10
CA GLN A 222 42.22 10.34 -3.05
C GLN A 222 43.35 10.58 -4.04
N SER A 223 44.57 10.71 -3.55
CA SER A 223 45.77 10.75 -4.39
C SER A 223 45.90 9.41 -5.14
N LEU A 224 45.99 9.45 -6.46
CA LEU A 224 46.26 8.27 -7.29
C LEU A 224 47.61 7.57 -6.97
N PHE A 225 48.46 8.18 -6.20
CA PHE A 225 49.82 7.71 -5.89
C PHE A 225 50.23 7.78 -4.42
N GLY A 226 49.33 8.00 -3.45
CA GLY A 226 49.67 8.10 -2.05
C GLY A 226 48.56 7.72 -1.10
N ASP A 227 48.90 7.22 0.09
CA ASP A 227 47.98 6.80 1.17
C ASP A 227 47.32 7.97 1.91
N GLU A 228 47.68 9.23 1.65
CA GLU A 228 47.14 10.40 2.34
C GLU A 228 46.04 11.06 1.46
N ALA A 229 44.79 11.01 1.93
CA ALA A 229 43.69 11.79 1.37
C ALA A 229 43.87 13.26 1.74
N SER A 230 44.05 14.14 0.75
CA SER A 230 44.02 15.59 0.99
C SER A 230 42.61 16.12 1.03
N LEU A 231 42.32 17.06 1.94
CA LEU A 231 41.07 17.79 2.02
C LEU A 231 41.16 19.03 1.13
N VAL A 232 40.43 19.03 0.02
CA VAL A 232 40.28 20.20 -0.87
C VAL A 232 39.16 21.08 -0.33
N ARG A 233 39.45 22.33 -0.02
CA ARG A 233 38.49 23.33 0.43
C ARG A 233 37.98 24.17 -0.71
N THR A 234 36.66 24.31 -0.81
CA THR A 234 35.96 25.22 -1.74
C THR A 234 35.08 26.17 -0.96
N ASP A 235 35.25 27.47 -1.14
CA ASP A 235 34.48 28.51 -0.48
C ASP A 235 33.57 29.26 -1.45
N SER A 236 32.38 29.58 -1.02
CA SER A 236 31.47 30.48 -1.70
C SER A 236 30.68 31.32 -0.69
N PHE A 237 30.08 32.40 -1.18
CA PHE A 237 29.40 33.37 -0.36
C PHE A 237 28.05 33.70 -0.96
N LEU A 238 27.08 33.97 -0.05
CA LEU A 238 25.82 34.56 -0.40
C LEU A 238 25.68 35.88 0.37
N ASP A 239 25.17 36.86 -0.34
CA ASP A 239 24.76 38.10 0.31
C ASP A 239 23.57 37.83 1.22
N MET A 240 23.46 38.57 2.32
CA MET A 240 22.35 38.43 3.25
C MET A 240 21.03 38.71 2.53
N PRO A 241 20.07 37.78 2.51
CA PRO A 241 18.73 38.06 2.04
C PRO A 241 18.05 39.12 2.93
N ALA A 242 16.96 39.65 2.47
CA ALA A 242 16.17 40.60 3.28
C ALA A 242 15.69 39.92 4.58
N GLY A 243 15.82 40.58 5.71
CA GLY A 243 15.47 40.05 7.03
C GLY A 243 16.70 39.47 7.77
N ASN A 244 16.53 39.20 9.07
CA ASN A 244 17.54 38.59 9.90
C ASN A 244 17.41 37.07 9.87
N ILE A 245 18.43 36.35 9.43
CA ILE A 245 18.45 34.90 9.36
C ILE A 245 18.43 34.30 10.77
N THR A 246 17.40 33.53 11.06
CA THR A 246 17.19 32.85 12.35
C THR A 246 17.68 31.40 12.34
N ASP A 247 17.55 30.74 11.20
CA ASP A 247 17.96 29.33 11.05
C ASP A 247 18.48 29.03 9.65
N ILE A 248 19.35 27.99 9.58
CA ILE A 248 19.99 27.50 8.37
C ILE A 248 19.85 25.98 8.37
N LEU A 249 19.46 25.39 7.24
CA LEU A 249 19.40 23.94 7.05
C LEU A 249 20.02 23.54 5.72
N VAL A 250 20.76 22.45 5.70
CA VAL A 250 21.32 21.80 4.51
C VAL A 250 20.77 20.38 4.45
N ASP A 251 20.28 19.98 3.26
CA ASP A 251 19.73 18.63 3.07
C ASP A 251 20.81 17.53 3.06
N LYS A 252 20.38 16.29 3.21
CA LYS A 252 21.28 15.13 3.24
C LYS A 252 21.99 14.86 1.91
N GLU A 253 21.43 15.32 0.79
CA GLU A 253 22.02 15.17 -0.54
C GLU A 253 23.06 16.26 -0.84
N ASP A 254 23.24 17.21 0.08
CA ASP A 254 24.17 18.33 -0.06
C ASP A 254 23.93 19.18 -1.32
N ARG A 255 22.65 19.32 -1.71
CA ARG A 255 22.21 20.05 -2.89
C ARG A 255 21.36 21.26 -2.59
N ASN A 256 20.64 21.24 -1.48
CA ASN A 256 19.66 22.27 -1.13
C ASN A 256 20.00 22.93 0.21
N LEU A 257 20.02 24.25 0.18
CA LEU A 257 20.21 25.09 1.35
C LEU A 257 18.94 25.90 1.59
N PHE A 258 18.49 25.93 2.83
CA PHE A 258 17.33 26.69 3.28
C PHE A 258 17.74 27.72 4.30
N LEU A 259 17.45 28.99 4.02
CA LEU A 259 17.66 30.12 4.93
C LEU A 259 16.30 30.61 5.40
N VAL A 260 16.13 30.72 6.71
CA VAL A 260 14.90 31.15 7.36
C VAL A 260 15.13 32.51 8.00
N SER A 261 14.20 33.43 7.77
CA SER A 261 14.25 34.80 8.31
C SER A 261 13.18 35.04 9.38
N ASP A 262 13.42 36.02 10.24
CA ASP A 262 12.53 36.39 11.34
C ASP A 262 11.20 37.03 10.87
N ASP A 263 11.12 37.43 9.60
CA ASP A 263 9.90 37.93 8.94
C ASP A 263 8.96 36.83 8.45
N GLY A 264 9.33 35.54 8.67
CA GLY A 264 8.53 34.40 8.21
C GLY A 264 8.84 33.95 6.79
N SER A 265 9.88 34.52 6.16
CA SER A 265 10.31 34.12 4.82
C SER A 265 11.32 32.97 4.86
N LEU A 266 11.31 32.19 3.78
CA LEU A 266 12.26 31.09 3.51
C LEU A 266 12.85 31.27 2.12
N SER A 267 14.19 31.23 2.04
CA SER A 267 14.91 31.20 0.77
C SER A 267 15.40 29.79 0.50
N PHE A 268 14.98 29.23 -0.64
CA PHE A 268 15.45 27.96 -1.17
C PHE A 268 16.58 28.22 -2.18
N ILE A 269 17.74 27.61 -1.93
CA ILE A 269 18.98 27.86 -2.65
C ILE A 269 19.54 26.51 -3.13
N ASP A 270 19.85 26.42 -4.40
CA ASP A 270 20.54 25.28 -5.00
C ASP A 270 22.06 25.45 -4.80
N ILE A 271 22.67 24.54 -4.06
CA ILE A 271 24.10 24.48 -3.78
C ILE A 271 24.78 23.25 -4.43
N SER A 272 24.16 22.65 -5.44
CA SER A 272 24.75 21.52 -6.17
C SER A 272 26.11 21.91 -6.78
N LYS A 273 26.24 23.18 -7.18
CA LYS A 273 27.51 23.78 -7.58
C LYS A 273 28.05 24.62 -6.41
N LYS A 274 29.01 24.07 -5.66
CA LYS A 274 29.54 24.70 -4.45
C LYS A 274 30.14 26.10 -4.67
N ASN A 275 30.67 26.37 -5.85
CA ASN A 275 31.27 27.64 -6.24
C ASN A 275 30.27 28.66 -6.83
N ALA A 276 29.03 28.28 -7.08
CA ALA A 276 28.02 29.14 -7.67
C ALA A 276 26.60 28.82 -7.14
N PRO A 277 26.32 29.11 -5.87
CA PRO A 277 25.01 28.90 -5.27
C PRO A 277 23.97 29.80 -5.95
N GLU A 278 22.76 29.26 -6.20
CA GLU A 278 21.69 29.95 -6.92
C GLU A 278 20.40 29.97 -6.10
N ILE A 279 19.85 31.16 -5.82
CA ILE A 279 18.55 31.32 -5.18
C ILE A 279 17.47 30.90 -6.17
N LYS A 280 16.77 29.82 -5.89
CA LYS A 280 15.69 29.28 -6.76
C LYS A 280 14.33 29.85 -6.39
N GLN A 281 14.08 30.08 -5.11
CA GLN A 281 12.79 30.55 -4.63
C GLN A 281 12.92 31.33 -3.32
N HIS A 282 12.12 32.38 -3.18
CA HIS A 282 11.92 33.10 -1.93
C HIS A 282 10.42 33.19 -1.68
N LEU A 283 9.94 32.71 -0.50
CA LEU A 283 8.52 32.61 -0.20
C LEU A 283 8.24 32.75 1.29
N ASN A 284 7.04 33.23 1.62
CA ASN A 284 6.54 33.23 2.98
C ASN A 284 5.96 31.85 3.31
N VAL A 285 6.45 31.21 4.38
CA VAL A 285 6.02 29.87 4.80
C VAL A 285 5.07 29.90 5.99
N VAL A 286 4.81 31.08 6.55
CA VAL A 286 3.83 31.31 7.61
C VAL A 286 2.81 32.37 7.16
N GLU A 287 1.68 32.47 7.86
CA GLU A 287 0.66 33.48 7.57
C GLU A 287 1.14 34.88 7.96
N ALA A 288 0.54 35.92 7.33
CA ALA A 288 0.90 37.29 7.59
C ALA A 288 0.79 37.66 9.09
N GLY A 289 1.86 38.21 9.63
CA GLY A 289 1.97 38.56 11.05
C GLY A 289 2.42 37.44 11.98
N GLN A 290 2.60 36.22 11.47
CA GLN A 290 3.17 35.12 12.24
C GLN A 290 4.69 35.05 12.01
N LYS A 291 5.40 34.44 12.99
CA LYS A 291 6.83 34.20 12.94
C LYS A 291 7.12 32.71 12.92
N ILE A 292 8.19 32.31 12.23
CA ILE A 292 8.72 30.97 12.32
C ILE A 292 9.38 30.82 13.70
N THR A 293 8.98 29.79 14.45
CA THR A 293 9.46 29.56 15.81
C THR A 293 10.24 28.26 15.98
N SER A 294 10.06 27.32 15.03
CA SER A 294 10.79 26.06 14.99
C SER A 294 10.84 25.49 13.59
N LEU A 295 11.91 24.76 13.28
CA LEU A 295 12.16 24.19 11.96
C LEU A 295 12.88 22.85 12.09
N SER A 296 12.51 21.86 11.29
CA SER A 296 13.19 20.58 11.21
C SER A 296 12.94 19.90 9.87
N PHE A 297 13.90 19.13 9.38
CA PHE A 297 13.64 18.22 8.29
C PHE A 297 12.82 17.02 8.76
N LEU A 298 11.89 16.57 7.95
CA LEU A 298 11.27 15.27 8.11
C LEU A 298 12.21 14.18 7.60
N ASN A 299 12.15 12.99 8.15
CA ASN A 299 13.03 11.88 7.75
C ASN A 299 13.20 11.80 6.21
N GLY A 300 14.44 11.69 5.76
CA GLY A 300 14.80 11.68 4.35
C GLY A 300 15.05 13.07 3.74
N ASP A 301 14.85 14.15 4.48
CA ASP A 301 15.13 15.56 4.15
C ASP A 301 14.43 16.09 2.88
N LEU A 302 13.36 15.39 2.44
CA LEU A 302 12.54 15.80 1.29
C LEU A 302 11.49 16.87 1.65
N SER A 303 11.20 17.03 2.93
CA SER A 303 10.25 18.01 3.44
C SER A 303 10.77 18.75 4.65
N LEU A 304 10.38 20.02 4.75
CA LEU A 304 10.55 20.88 5.92
C LEU A 304 9.26 20.91 6.75
N MET A 305 9.41 20.75 8.06
CA MET A 305 8.37 21.00 9.05
C MET A 305 8.60 22.38 9.64
N VAL A 306 7.66 23.29 9.46
CA VAL A 306 7.74 24.69 9.90
C VAL A 306 6.69 24.91 10.97
N GLY A 307 7.14 25.18 12.20
CA GLY A 307 6.29 25.59 13.32
C GLY A 307 6.27 27.10 13.46
N ASP A 308 5.09 27.65 13.74
CA ASP A 308 4.89 29.08 13.84
C ASP A 308 4.40 29.56 15.21
N SER A 309 4.33 30.88 15.34
CA SER A 309 3.88 31.55 16.55
C SER A 309 2.39 31.39 16.84
N SER A 310 1.59 30.91 15.87
CA SER A 310 0.16 30.63 16.06
C SER A 310 -0.12 29.22 16.59
N GLY A 311 0.90 28.34 16.64
CA GLY A 311 0.72 26.94 16.99
C GLY A 311 0.36 26.05 15.81
N LEU A 312 0.62 26.49 14.58
CA LEU A 312 0.49 25.71 13.36
C LEU A 312 1.84 25.11 13.00
N VAL A 313 1.83 23.85 12.59
CA VAL A 313 2.98 23.18 11.95
C VAL A 313 2.60 22.88 10.50
N SER A 314 3.35 23.43 9.56
CA SER A 314 3.16 23.21 8.13
C SER A 314 4.29 22.39 7.54
N GLN A 315 3.93 21.44 6.67
CA GLN A 315 4.88 20.63 5.90
C GLN A 315 5.04 21.20 4.50
N TRP A 316 6.27 21.48 4.14
CA TRP A 316 6.68 21.99 2.84
C TRP A 316 7.58 21.00 2.14
N SER A 317 7.30 20.65 0.89
CA SER A 317 8.09 19.70 0.11
C SER A 317 8.47 20.27 -1.24
N LEU A 318 9.60 19.81 -1.76
CA LEU A 318 10.01 20.10 -3.13
C LEU A 318 9.15 19.26 -4.10
N VAL A 319 8.31 19.94 -4.85
CA VAL A 319 7.40 19.36 -5.85
C VAL A 319 7.78 19.90 -7.22
N LYS A 320 7.72 19.08 -8.25
CA LYS A 320 7.93 19.53 -9.62
C LYS A 320 6.69 20.31 -10.09
N ASP A 321 6.90 21.54 -10.52
CA ASP A 321 5.85 22.39 -11.10
C ASP A 321 5.44 21.91 -12.52
N ALA A 322 4.55 22.65 -13.15
CA ALA A 322 4.07 22.35 -14.49
C ALA A 322 5.18 22.41 -15.57
N LEU A 323 6.31 23.07 -15.28
CA LEU A 323 7.50 23.19 -16.13
C LEU A 323 8.60 22.17 -15.74
N ASN A 324 8.26 21.20 -14.88
CA ASN A 324 9.19 20.19 -14.35
C ASN A 324 10.36 20.76 -13.52
N LYS A 325 10.21 21.99 -12.97
CA LYS A 325 11.19 22.63 -12.07
C LYS A 325 10.81 22.35 -10.62
N PRO A 326 11.80 22.11 -9.73
CA PRO A 326 11.54 21.92 -8.32
C PRO A 326 11.09 23.25 -7.69
N ALA A 327 9.98 23.22 -6.96
CA ALA A 327 9.43 24.34 -6.22
C ALA A 327 8.94 23.88 -4.85
N MET A 328 9.17 24.68 -3.82
CA MET A 328 8.65 24.45 -2.49
C MET A 328 7.13 24.69 -2.46
N GLN A 329 6.37 23.69 -2.03
CA GLN A 329 4.92 23.78 -1.88
C GLN A 329 4.48 23.23 -0.53
N ARG A 330 3.48 23.87 0.08
CA ARG A 330 2.84 23.41 1.31
C ARG A 330 1.93 22.24 0.97
N ILE A 331 2.26 21.06 1.47
CA ILE A 331 1.51 19.83 1.19
C ILE A 331 0.48 19.51 2.29
N ARG A 332 0.72 19.95 3.54
CA ARG A 332 -0.23 19.78 4.65
C ARG A 332 0.08 20.71 5.83
N SER A 333 -0.85 20.77 6.79
CA SER A 333 -0.71 21.55 8.00
C SER A 333 -1.38 20.85 9.18
N PHE A 334 -0.82 21.07 10.39
CA PHE A 334 -1.30 20.52 11.65
C PHE A 334 -1.51 21.67 12.64
N LYS A 335 -2.71 21.84 13.16
CA LYS A 335 -2.97 22.75 14.28
C LYS A 335 -2.64 22.01 15.58
N VAL A 336 -1.41 22.16 16.06
CA VAL A 336 -0.89 21.38 17.21
C VAL A 336 -1.20 22.05 18.54
N SER A 337 -1.23 23.39 18.57
CA SER A 337 -1.46 24.18 19.78
C SER A 337 -2.10 25.53 19.47
N GLU A 338 -2.48 26.28 20.51
CA GLU A 338 -2.83 27.71 20.44
C GLU A 338 -1.67 28.60 20.87
N LYS A 339 -0.51 28.02 21.15
CA LYS A 339 0.72 28.70 21.59
C LYS A 339 1.83 28.47 20.57
N PRO A 340 2.86 29.34 20.53
CA PRO A 340 3.99 29.17 19.64
C PRO A 340 4.63 27.78 19.75
N VAL A 341 4.91 27.14 18.62
CA VAL A 341 5.62 25.84 18.56
C VAL A 341 7.12 26.09 18.68
N ILE A 342 7.69 25.82 19.82
CA ILE A 342 9.10 26.14 20.12
C ILE A 342 10.09 25.04 19.72
N ALA A 343 9.64 23.81 19.57
CA ALA A 343 10.47 22.69 19.14
C ALA A 343 9.69 21.72 18.25
N ILE A 344 10.35 21.24 17.21
CA ILE A 344 9.94 20.12 16.38
C ILE A 344 11.10 19.12 16.36
N ASN A 345 10.82 17.85 16.72
CA ASN A 345 11.80 16.77 16.67
C ASN A 345 11.22 15.63 15.85
N THR A 346 11.90 15.21 14.78
CA THR A 346 11.40 14.24 13.82
C THR A 346 11.94 12.83 14.09
N GLU A 347 11.15 11.82 13.77
CA GLU A 347 11.57 10.42 13.82
C GLU A 347 12.65 10.14 12.78
N GLN A 348 13.59 9.25 13.12
CA GLN A 348 14.71 8.93 12.22
C GLN A 348 14.38 7.85 11.18
N ARG A 349 13.30 7.10 11.37
CA ARG A 349 12.94 5.94 10.52
C ARG A 349 11.57 6.05 9.86
N ARG A 350 10.70 6.93 10.37
CA ARG A 350 9.32 7.10 9.90
C ARG A 350 9.02 8.59 9.73
N LYS A 351 7.87 8.92 9.17
CA LYS A 351 7.42 10.32 8.98
C LYS A 351 6.66 10.87 10.19
N GLY A 352 7.01 10.37 11.38
CA GLY A 352 6.53 10.90 12.65
C GLY A 352 7.33 12.11 13.13
N PHE A 353 6.71 12.94 13.96
CA PHE A 353 7.35 14.08 14.61
C PHE A 353 6.68 14.42 15.94
N VAL A 354 7.50 14.96 16.83
CA VAL A 354 7.08 15.50 18.13
C VAL A 354 7.10 17.01 18.05
N THR A 355 6.10 17.66 18.61
CA THR A 355 6.04 19.12 18.76
C THR A 355 5.94 19.49 20.23
N VAL A 356 6.54 20.61 20.58
CA VAL A 356 6.38 21.20 21.92
C VAL A 356 6.06 22.67 21.78
N ASP A 357 5.08 23.14 22.54
CA ASP A 357 4.68 24.53 22.57
C ASP A 357 5.28 25.33 23.73
N ALA A 358 5.14 26.63 23.69
CA ALA A 358 5.68 27.56 24.70
C ALA A 358 5.05 27.39 26.09
N ALA A 359 3.93 26.67 26.22
CA ALA A 359 3.28 26.39 27.50
C ALA A 359 3.63 24.99 28.05
N GLY A 360 4.48 24.21 27.35
CA GLY A 360 4.81 22.84 27.72
C GLY A 360 3.79 21.79 27.24
N GLY A 361 2.92 22.13 26.29
CA GLY A 361 2.08 21.17 25.59
C GLY A 361 2.92 20.38 24.60
N MET A 362 2.88 19.03 24.67
CA MET A 362 3.54 18.13 23.74
C MET A 362 2.52 17.41 22.88
N GLY A 363 2.85 17.22 21.62
CA GLY A 363 2.09 16.35 20.70
C GLY A 363 3.00 15.46 19.88
N ILE A 364 2.58 14.22 19.65
CA ILE A 364 3.22 13.29 18.72
C ILE A 364 2.28 13.09 17.53
N TYR A 365 2.81 13.25 16.34
CA TYR A 365 2.04 13.24 15.08
C TYR A 365 2.72 12.34 14.05
N HIS A 366 1.93 11.82 13.13
CA HIS A 366 2.45 11.21 11.90
C HIS A 366 2.04 12.04 10.69
N SER A 367 3.02 12.47 9.92
CA SER A 367 2.80 13.42 8.84
C SER A 367 1.90 12.85 7.74
N THR A 368 2.29 11.77 7.09
CA THR A 368 1.59 11.22 5.91
C THR A 368 0.23 10.64 6.25
N ALA A 369 0.09 10.00 7.42
CA ALA A 369 -1.20 9.51 7.90
C ALA A 369 -2.14 10.63 8.39
N GLU A 370 -1.62 11.87 8.51
CA GLU A 370 -2.32 13.03 9.08
C GLU A 370 -2.98 12.69 10.43
N ARG A 371 -2.22 12.01 11.28
CA ARG A 371 -2.72 11.47 12.54
C ARG A 371 -2.10 12.19 13.73
N GLU A 372 -2.92 12.67 14.65
CA GLU A 372 -2.54 13.03 16.01
C GLU A 372 -2.51 11.73 16.83
N LEU A 373 -1.36 11.39 17.37
CA LEU A 373 -1.13 10.14 18.07
C LEU A 373 -1.26 10.32 19.59
N ILE A 374 -0.60 11.36 20.12
CA ILE A 374 -0.58 11.71 21.53
C ILE A 374 -0.65 13.23 21.65
N LYS A 375 -1.36 13.74 22.64
CA LYS A 375 -1.35 15.16 23.02
C LYS A 375 -1.45 15.26 24.55
N GLU A 376 -0.33 15.57 25.17
CA GLU A 376 -0.20 15.62 26.62
C GLU A 376 0.72 16.77 27.08
N PRO A 377 0.49 17.36 28.27
CA PRO A 377 1.41 18.34 28.83
C PRO A 377 2.64 17.64 29.42
N ILE A 378 3.86 18.12 29.12
CA ILE A 378 5.11 17.66 29.72
C ILE A 378 5.61 18.53 30.87
N GLY A 379 4.82 19.56 31.23
CA GLY A 379 5.12 20.47 32.33
C GLY A 379 4.30 21.76 32.22
N ASN A 380 4.57 22.71 33.12
CA ASN A 380 3.89 24.01 33.14
C ASN A 380 4.66 25.10 32.39
N ALA A 381 5.81 24.77 31.78
CA ALA A 381 6.67 25.67 31.04
C ALA A 381 7.39 24.96 29.91
N ALA A 382 7.84 25.73 28.94
CA ALA A 382 8.61 25.25 27.82
C ALA A 382 9.88 24.50 28.25
N PRO A 383 10.18 23.31 27.72
CA PRO A 383 11.43 22.61 27.98
C PRO A 383 12.62 23.32 27.30
N VAL A 384 13.78 23.16 27.87
CA VAL A 384 15.05 23.69 27.32
C VAL A 384 15.46 22.88 26.07
N SER A 385 15.30 21.58 26.12
CA SER A 385 15.69 20.67 25.05
C SER A 385 14.80 19.42 25.08
N VAL A 386 14.45 18.90 23.90
CA VAL A 386 13.64 17.70 23.71
C VAL A 386 14.30 16.84 22.65
N ILE A 387 14.39 15.54 22.88
CA ILE A 387 14.88 14.57 21.89
C ILE A 387 14.03 13.30 21.91
N LEU A 388 13.69 12.82 20.72
CA LEU A 388 13.07 11.52 20.49
C LEU A 388 14.17 10.49 20.23
N SER A 389 14.02 9.29 20.79
CA SER A 389 14.99 8.21 20.55
C SER A 389 14.98 7.75 19.08
N PRO A 390 16.09 7.18 18.58
CA PRO A 390 16.19 6.71 17.19
C PRO A 390 15.11 5.70 16.78
N ARG A 391 14.59 4.91 17.74
CA ARG A 391 13.47 3.99 17.53
C ARG A 391 12.09 4.59 17.78
N ALA A 392 12.05 5.89 18.14
CA ALA A 392 10.83 6.59 18.49
C ALA A 392 10.00 5.96 19.64
N ASN A 393 10.68 5.19 20.52
CA ASN A 393 10.07 4.50 21.66
C ASN A 393 10.46 5.10 23.03
N ALA A 394 11.18 6.21 23.03
CA ALA A 394 11.45 7.00 24.23
C ALA A 394 11.60 8.49 23.89
N LEU A 395 11.19 9.34 24.82
CA LEU A 395 11.34 10.78 24.78
C LEU A 395 12.14 11.24 25.99
N VAL A 396 13.16 12.06 25.75
CA VAL A 396 13.96 12.68 26.81
C VAL A 396 13.88 14.19 26.65
N PHE A 397 13.57 14.89 27.74
CA PHE A 397 13.51 16.34 27.72
C PHE A 397 13.99 16.93 29.03
N GLN A 398 14.55 18.12 28.93
CA GLN A 398 15.01 18.91 30.08
C GLN A 398 14.06 20.09 30.26
N ASN A 399 13.49 20.22 31.46
CA ASN A 399 12.68 21.35 31.83
C ASN A 399 13.52 22.50 32.46
N ASN A 400 12.92 23.69 32.51
CA ASN A 400 13.53 24.85 33.17
C ASN A 400 13.67 24.71 34.69
N ASP A 401 13.09 23.67 35.32
CA ASP A 401 13.19 23.35 36.74
C ASP A 401 14.53 22.63 37.09
N GLY A 402 15.42 22.46 36.12
CA GLY A 402 16.70 21.77 36.34
C GLY A 402 16.56 20.25 36.41
N LYS A 403 15.57 19.67 35.81
CA LYS A 403 15.35 18.24 35.77
C LYS A 403 15.26 17.69 34.34
N ILE A 404 15.74 16.45 34.21
CA ILE A 404 15.53 15.64 33.00
C ILE A 404 14.42 14.64 33.26
N HIS A 405 13.56 14.51 32.30
CA HIS A 405 12.46 13.56 32.25
C HIS A 405 12.72 12.51 31.20
N PHE A 406 12.47 11.25 31.53
CA PHE A 406 12.53 10.13 30.61
C PHE A 406 11.12 9.51 30.50
N TRP A 407 10.56 9.53 29.30
CA TRP A 407 9.27 8.95 29.00
C TRP A 407 9.43 7.77 28.06
N LYS A 408 8.68 6.70 28.28
CA LYS A 408 8.52 5.60 27.34
C LYS A 408 7.35 5.93 26.40
N VAL A 409 7.58 5.76 25.11
CA VAL A 409 6.57 5.94 24.05
C VAL A 409 6.28 4.61 23.43
N ASP A 410 4.99 4.26 23.33
CA ASP A 410 4.51 3.09 22.61
C ASP A 410 3.69 3.57 21.41
N ASN A 411 4.23 3.34 20.20
CA ASN A 411 3.69 3.84 18.95
C ASN A 411 4.11 2.90 17.81
N GLU A 412 3.46 1.71 17.76
CA GLU A 412 3.89 0.64 16.85
C GLU A 412 3.49 0.91 15.39
N HIS A 413 2.28 1.46 15.13
CA HIS A 413 1.69 1.57 13.80
C HIS A 413 1.20 3.00 13.45
N PRO A 414 2.05 4.04 13.53
CA PRO A 414 1.63 5.43 13.35
C PRO A 414 1.28 5.77 11.89
N GLU A 415 1.84 5.07 10.91
CA GLU A 415 1.73 5.32 9.48
C GLU A 415 0.36 4.94 8.89
N VAL A 416 -0.48 4.20 9.64
CA VAL A 416 -1.77 3.72 9.17
C VAL A 416 -2.91 4.54 9.77
N SER A 417 -3.77 5.08 8.91
CA SER A 417 -5.04 5.72 9.29
C SER A 417 -6.11 5.37 8.26
N ILE A 418 -7.38 5.54 8.64
CA ILE A 418 -8.49 5.35 7.69
C ILE A 418 -8.30 6.26 6.47
N LYS A 419 -7.79 7.49 6.68
CA LYS A 419 -7.50 8.44 5.61
C LYS A 419 -6.41 7.92 4.67
N SER A 420 -5.28 7.46 5.20
CA SER A 420 -4.15 6.98 4.38
C SER A 420 -4.50 5.71 3.58
N MET A 421 -5.40 4.87 4.08
CA MET A 421 -5.82 3.64 3.40
C MET A 421 -6.87 3.86 2.31
N TRP A 422 -7.79 4.81 2.49
CA TRP A 422 -8.99 4.92 1.64
C TRP A 422 -9.14 6.25 0.89
N GLN A 423 -8.34 7.28 1.23
CA GLN A 423 -8.37 8.58 0.57
C GLN A 423 -7.07 8.84 -0.20
N LYS A 424 -7.09 9.88 -1.04
CA LYS A 424 -5.87 10.35 -1.71
C LYS A 424 -4.95 11.01 -0.69
N VAL A 425 -3.69 10.61 -0.69
CA VAL A 425 -2.64 11.18 0.15
C VAL A 425 -1.65 11.94 -0.72
N TRP A 426 -1.24 13.13 -0.25
CA TRP A 426 -0.19 13.86 -0.91
C TRP A 426 1.16 13.43 -0.35
N TYR A 427 1.82 12.52 -1.04
CA TYR A 427 3.15 12.07 -0.67
C TYR A 427 4.23 13.09 -1.06
N GLU A 428 5.35 13.07 -0.36
CA GLU A 428 6.50 13.92 -0.66
C GLU A 428 6.95 13.74 -2.12
N SER A 429 7.33 14.84 -2.75
CA SER A 429 7.78 14.89 -4.16
C SER A 429 6.73 14.49 -5.22
N TYR A 430 5.49 14.19 -4.83
CA TYR A 430 4.42 13.96 -5.78
C TYR A 430 3.76 15.27 -6.20
N PRO A 431 3.39 15.44 -7.48
CA PRO A 431 2.79 16.69 -7.97
C PRO A 431 1.37 16.95 -7.43
N LYS A 432 0.68 15.90 -6.99
CA LYS A 432 -0.70 15.96 -6.48
C LYS A 432 -1.03 14.77 -5.59
N PRO A 433 -2.08 14.86 -4.75
CA PRO A 433 -2.56 13.73 -3.96
C PRO A 433 -2.97 12.54 -4.83
N ALA A 434 -2.55 11.34 -4.45
CA ALA A 434 -2.78 10.11 -5.21
C ALA A 434 -3.09 8.90 -4.29
N TYR A 435 -3.68 7.86 -4.88
CA TYR A 435 -3.80 6.56 -4.25
C TYR A 435 -2.59 5.71 -4.64
N ILE A 436 -1.77 5.31 -3.67
CA ILE A 436 -0.54 4.58 -3.95
C ILE A 436 -0.44 3.38 -3.01
N TRP A 437 -0.13 2.23 -3.59
CA TRP A 437 0.34 1.06 -2.87
C TRP A 437 1.80 0.81 -3.22
N GLN A 438 2.67 0.93 -2.23
CA GLN A 438 4.09 0.63 -2.35
C GLN A 438 4.62 0.29 -0.95
N SER A 439 4.84 -0.99 -0.67
CA SER A 439 5.16 -1.51 0.67
C SER A 439 6.64 -1.48 0.98
N SER A 440 7.51 -1.51 -0.02
CA SER A 440 8.97 -1.56 0.13
C SER A 440 9.70 -0.75 -0.93
N SER A 441 10.95 -0.41 -0.63
CA SER A 441 11.91 0.24 -1.54
C SER A 441 13.33 -0.16 -1.16
N ALA A 442 14.27 0.12 -2.04
CA ALA A 442 15.71 -0.07 -1.80
C ALA A 442 16.33 1.03 -0.91
N SER A 443 15.60 2.10 -0.58
CA SER A 443 16.09 3.22 0.24
C SER A 443 15.61 3.11 1.68
N ASN A 444 16.51 3.39 2.64
CA ASN A 444 16.17 3.44 4.06
C ASN A 444 15.31 4.65 4.46
N ASP A 445 15.24 5.67 3.60
CA ASP A 445 14.42 6.87 3.82
C ASP A 445 13.01 6.74 3.24
N PHE A 446 12.72 5.56 2.70
CA PHE A 446 11.46 5.27 2.06
C PHE A 446 10.32 5.21 3.07
N GLU A 447 9.22 5.83 2.69
CA GLU A 447 7.97 5.74 3.42
C GLU A 447 7.04 4.71 2.75
N PRO A 448 6.61 3.67 3.48
CA PRO A 448 5.63 2.72 2.94
C PRO A 448 4.29 3.42 2.68
N LYS A 449 3.64 3.06 1.58
CA LYS A 449 2.38 3.63 1.13
C LYS A 449 1.33 2.52 1.06
N TYR A 450 0.29 2.60 1.90
CA TYR A 450 -0.66 1.51 2.13
C TYR A 450 -2.09 1.85 1.69
N SER A 451 -2.28 2.49 0.53
CA SER A 451 -3.63 2.70 0.02
C SER A 451 -4.25 1.39 -0.47
N LEU A 452 -5.34 0.94 0.15
CA LEU A 452 -6.09 -0.25 -0.28
C LEU A 452 -7.00 0.02 -1.47
N THR A 453 -7.32 1.29 -1.75
CA THR A 453 -8.25 1.69 -2.81
C THR A 453 -7.86 1.15 -4.18
N PRO A 454 -6.59 1.26 -4.67
CA PRO A 454 -6.22 0.71 -5.97
C PRO A 454 -6.29 -0.83 -6.02
N LEU A 455 -6.08 -1.52 -4.91
CA LEU A 455 -6.18 -2.99 -4.84
C LEU A 455 -7.63 -3.46 -4.90
N VAL A 456 -8.52 -2.77 -4.20
CA VAL A 456 -9.98 -3.00 -4.26
C VAL A 456 -10.50 -2.72 -5.67
N PHE A 457 -10.12 -1.57 -6.24
CA PHE A 457 -10.46 -1.23 -7.61
C PHE A 457 -9.98 -2.30 -8.61
N GLY A 458 -8.73 -2.74 -8.50
CA GLY A 458 -8.17 -3.80 -9.34
C GLY A 458 -8.91 -5.13 -9.21
N THR A 459 -9.33 -5.49 -7.98
CA THR A 459 -10.12 -6.70 -7.73
C THR A 459 -11.49 -6.65 -8.44
N LEU A 460 -12.19 -5.52 -8.33
CA LEU A 460 -13.48 -5.32 -8.99
C LEU A 460 -13.32 -5.25 -10.53
N LYS A 461 -12.28 -4.58 -11.03
CA LYS A 461 -11.95 -4.50 -12.46
C LYS A 461 -11.69 -5.90 -13.03
N ALA A 462 -10.86 -6.72 -12.36
CA ALA A 462 -10.57 -8.08 -12.80
C ALA A 462 -11.82 -8.95 -12.88
N ALA A 463 -12.63 -8.94 -11.82
CA ALA A 463 -13.88 -9.68 -11.78
C ALA A 463 -14.87 -9.20 -12.85
N PHE A 464 -14.99 -7.90 -13.06
CA PHE A 464 -15.88 -7.32 -14.09
C PHE A 464 -15.51 -7.81 -15.49
N TYR A 465 -14.24 -7.69 -15.91
CA TYR A 465 -13.81 -8.12 -17.25
C TYR A 465 -13.89 -9.63 -17.43
N ALA A 466 -13.62 -10.42 -16.39
CA ALA A 466 -13.82 -11.86 -16.45
C ALA A 466 -15.29 -12.24 -16.63
N MET A 467 -16.20 -11.60 -15.91
CA MET A 467 -17.63 -11.86 -16.01
C MET A 467 -18.21 -11.40 -17.34
N LEU A 468 -17.69 -10.32 -17.93
CA LEU A 468 -18.07 -9.85 -19.26
C LEU A 468 -17.86 -10.92 -20.35
N VAL A 469 -16.83 -11.75 -20.20
CA VAL A 469 -16.53 -12.89 -21.10
C VAL A 469 -17.29 -14.14 -20.65
N ALA A 470 -17.26 -14.45 -19.35
CA ALA A 470 -17.78 -15.71 -18.83
C ALA A 470 -19.30 -15.83 -18.91
N ILE A 471 -20.06 -14.77 -18.59
CA ILE A 471 -21.53 -14.83 -18.56
C ILE A 471 -22.11 -15.17 -19.93
N PRO A 472 -21.80 -14.46 -21.02
CA PRO A 472 -22.38 -14.77 -22.33
C PRO A 472 -22.03 -16.18 -22.81
N LEU A 473 -20.78 -16.58 -22.70
CA LEU A 473 -20.32 -17.90 -23.15
C LEU A 473 -20.94 -19.02 -22.34
N SER A 474 -21.00 -18.90 -21.01
CA SER A 474 -21.62 -19.91 -20.16
C SER A 474 -23.08 -20.05 -20.35
N LEU A 475 -23.83 -18.93 -20.43
CA LEU A 475 -25.30 -18.97 -20.60
C LEU A 475 -25.70 -19.48 -21.96
N MET A 476 -25.08 -19.02 -23.05
CA MET A 476 -25.36 -19.53 -24.39
C MET A 476 -25.06 -21.04 -24.50
N GLY A 477 -23.89 -21.45 -23.92
CA GLY A 477 -23.55 -22.87 -23.84
C GLY A 477 -24.56 -23.68 -23.04
N ALA A 478 -24.99 -23.20 -21.87
CA ALA A 478 -25.93 -23.84 -20.99
C ALA A 478 -27.33 -23.98 -21.66
N ILE A 479 -27.82 -22.89 -22.30
CA ILE A 479 -29.07 -22.89 -23.03
C ILE A 479 -29.03 -23.91 -24.16
N TYR A 480 -27.98 -23.90 -24.98
CA TYR A 480 -27.82 -24.81 -26.08
C TYR A 480 -27.80 -26.28 -25.60
N THR A 481 -26.95 -26.56 -24.59
CA THR A 481 -26.77 -27.94 -24.09
C THR A 481 -28.01 -28.49 -23.38
N ALA A 482 -28.72 -27.64 -22.59
CA ALA A 482 -29.87 -28.08 -21.82
C ALA A 482 -31.15 -28.22 -22.67
N TYR A 483 -31.33 -27.33 -23.68
CA TYR A 483 -32.60 -27.22 -24.37
C TYR A 483 -32.59 -27.68 -25.84
N PHE A 484 -31.51 -27.42 -26.58
CA PHE A 484 -31.43 -27.69 -28.03
C PHE A 484 -30.60 -28.92 -28.39
N MET A 485 -29.63 -29.32 -27.55
CA MET A 485 -28.69 -30.40 -27.84
C MET A 485 -29.35 -31.78 -27.68
N SER A 486 -29.00 -32.71 -28.56
CA SER A 486 -29.46 -34.11 -28.46
C SER A 486 -28.92 -34.79 -27.17
N PRO A 487 -29.71 -35.68 -26.53
CA PRO A 487 -29.26 -36.37 -25.31
C PRO A 487 -27.95 -37.13 -25.48
N LYS A 488 -27.69 -37.67 -26.66
CA LYS A 488 -26.46 -38.41 -26.98
C LYS A 488 -25.23 -37.49 -26.94
N MET A 489 -25.30 -36.30 -27.51
CA MET A 489 -24.20 -35.33 -27.49
C MET A 489 -23.99 -34.72 -26.09
N ARG A 490 -25.07 -34.44 -25.37
CA ARG A 490 -25.01 -33.88 -24.03
C ARG A 490 -24.14 -34.71 -23.08
N VAL A 491 -24.21 -36.07 -23.17
CA VAL A 491 -23.40 -37.00 -22.36
C VAL A 491 -21.90 -36.77 -22.55
N TYR A 492 -21.47 -36.29 -23.71
CA TYR A 492 -20.04 -35.99 -23.97
C TYR A 492 -19.71 -34.54 -23.72
N THR A 493 -20.58 -33.59 -24.11
CA THR A 493 -20.28 -32.14 -24.03
C THR A 493 -20.25 -31.64 -22.58
N LYS A 494 -21.24 -32.05 -21.75
CA LYS A 494 -21.28 -31.57 -20.36
C LYS A 494 -20.04 -31.99 -19.58
N PRO A 495 -19.58 -33.24 -19.54
CA PRO A 495 -18.35 -33.61 -18.87
C PRO A 495 -17.11 -32.93 -19.46
N ALA A 496 -17.07 -32.72 -20.79
CA ALA A 496 -15.92 -32.03 -21.41
C ALA A 496 -15.76 -30.60 -20.90
N ILE A 497 -16.86 -29.86 -20.72
CA ILE A 497 -16.83 -28.50 -20.15
C ILE A 497 -16.52 -28.55 -18.64
N GLU A 498 -17.07 -29.51 -17.91
CA GLU A 498 -16.80 -29.67 -16.47
C GLU A 498 -15.32 -29.99 -16.18
N ILE A 499 -14.66 -30.80 -17.00
CA ILE A 499 -13.23 -31.12 -16.90
C ILE A 499 -12.36 -29.87 -17.08
N MET A 500 -12.78 -28.89 -17.90
CA MET A 500 -12.08 -27.61 -18.01
C MET A 500 -12.00 -26.87 -16.66
N GLY A 501 -13.01 -27.05 -15.79
CA GLY A 501 -13.00 -26.48 -14.44
C GLY A 501 -12.01 -27.12 -13.47
N ALA A 502 -11.48 -28.29 -13.80
CA ALA A 502 -10.45 -28.99 -13.04
C ALA A 502 -9.02 -28.55 -13.39
N LEU A 503 -8.84 -27.72 -14.44
CA LEU A 503 -7.52 -27.19 -14.79
C LEU A 503 -6.98 -26.30 -13.67
N PRO A 504 -5.74 -26.49 -13.23
CA PRO A 504 -5.12 -25.63 -12.22
C PRO A 504 -5.02 -24.18 -12.73
N THR A 505 -5.52 -23.23 -11.93
CA THR A 505 -5.51 -21.78 -12.31
C THR A 505 -4.10 -21.24 -12.50
N VAL A 506 -3.09 -21.82 -11.84
CA VAL A 506 -1.66 -21.50 -12.03
C VAL A 506 -1.24 -21.75 -13.48
N ILE A 507 -1.62 -22.90 -14.07
CA ILE A 507 -1.29 -23.24 -15.47
C ILE A 507 -1.97 -22.27 -16.41
N LEU A 508 -3.24 -21.94 -16.16
CA LEU A 508 -3.96 -20.96 -16.96
C LEU A 508 -3.35 -19.56 -16.87
N GLY A 509 -2.91 -19.14 -15.68
CA GLY A 509 -2.20 -17.88 -15.46
C GLY A 509 -0.86 -17.82 -16.19
N PHE A 510 -0.10 -18.92 -16.12
CA PHE A 510 1.18 -19.05 -16.83
C PHE A 510 0.98 -18.98 -18.35
N LEU A 511 0.02 -19.73 -18.88
CA LEU A 511 -0.32 -19.70 -20.30
C LEU A 511 -0.81 -18.30 -20.73
N ALA A 512 -1.62 -17.66 -19.90
CA ALA A 512 -2.14 -16.32 -20.17
C ALA A 512 -1.01 -15.27 -20.20
N GLY A 513 -0.08 -15.29 -19.24
CA GLY A 513 0.99 -14.31 -19.12
C GLY A 513 2.13 -14.50 -20.13
N LEU A 514 2.48 -15.75 -20.49
CA LEU A 514 3.62 -16.04 -21.36
C LEU A 514 3.28 -16.29 -22.82
N TRP A 515 2.08 -16.79 -23.10
CA TRP A 515 1.66 -17.08 -24.47
C TRP A 515 0.53 -16.17 -24.94
N LEU A 516 -0.59 -16.10 -24.19
CA LEU A 516 -1.77 -15.36 -24.64
C LEU A 516 -1.52 -13.84 -24.69
N ALA A 517 -0.79 -13.28 -23.72
CA ALA A 517 -0.52 -11.84 -23.67
C ALA A 517 0.32 -11.37 -24.87
N PRO A 518 1.48 -11.98 -25.20
CA PRO A 518 2.21 -11.64 -26.41
C PRO A 518 1.40 -11.90 -27.70
N PHE A 519 0.66 -13.01 -27.76
CA PHE A 519 -0.17 -13.34 -28.92
C PHE A 519 -1.25 -12.27 -29.18
N ILE A 520 -1.97 -11.82 -28.15
CA ILE A 520 -2.97 -10.75 -28.29
C ILE A 520 -2.30 -9.43 -28.66
N GLU A 521 -1.14 -9.15 -28.10
CA GLU A 521 -0.40 -7.94 -28.43
C GLU A 521 -0.03 -7.86 -29.91
N GLU A 522 0.43 -8.96 -30.50
CA GLU A 522 0.81 -9.03 -31.90
C GLU A 522 -0.40 -9.08 -32.86
N HIS A 523 -1.54 -9.59 -32.40
CA HIS A 523 -2.71 -9.83 -33.26
C HIS A 523 -3.97 -9.12 -32.73
N LEU A 524 -3.82 -7.91 -32.17
CA LEU A 524 -4.93 -7.19 -31.53
C LEU A 524 -6.08 -6.92 -32.51
N SER A 525 -5.79 -6.51 -33.74
CA SER A 525 -6.79 -6.29 -34.78
C SER A 525 -7.49 -7.58 -35.21
N GLY A 526 -6.77 -8.72 -35.16
CA GLY A 526 -7.34 -10.04 -35.39
C GLY A 526 -8.39 -10.42 -34.35
N LEU A 527 -8.12 -10.11 -33.09
CA LEU A 527 -9.08 -10.33 -32.00
C LEU A 527 -10.37 -9.53 -32.21
N PHE A 528 -10.27 -8.25 -32.59
CA PHE A 528 -11.46 -7.45 -32.91
C PHE A 528 -12.17 -7.92 -34.18
N SER A 529 -11.41 -8.29 -35.22
CA SER A 529 -11.95 -8.86 -36.44
C SER A 529 -12.75 -10.16 -36.19
N MET A 530 -12.28 -10.99 -35.23
CA MET A 530 -12.94 -12.23 -34.85
C MET A 530 -14.39 -12.02 -34.39
N LEU A 531 -14.67 -10.89 -33.70
CA LEU A 531 -15.99 -10.53 -33.21
C LEU A 531 -16.98 -10.32 -34.37
N VAL A 532 -16.50 -9.98 -35.56
CA VAL A 532 -17.34 -9.75 -36.77
C VAL A 532 -17.27 -10.96 -37.71
N VAL A 533 -16.06 -11.47 -37.97
CA VAL A 533 -15.84 -12.53 -38.96
C VAL A 533 -16.43 -13.86 -38.54
N VAL A 534 -16.36 -14.23 -37.25
CA VAL A 534 -16.91 -15.52 -36.80
C VAL A 534 -18.45 -15.55 -36.88
N PRO A 535 -19.19 -14.57 -36.34
CA PRO A 535 -20.65 -14.53 -36.54
C PRO A 535 -21.06 -14.50 -38.01
N MET A 536 -20.35 -13.73 -38.84
CA MET A 536 -20.61 -13.66 -40.28
C MET A 536 -20.36 -15.01 -40.97
N GLY A 537 -19.28 -15.69 -40.62
CA GLY A 537 -18.94 -17.02 -41.11
C GLY A 537 -20.03 -18.06 -40.73
N VAL A 538 -20.53 -18.01 -39.50
CA VAL A 538 -21.63 -18.87 -39.04
C VAL A 538 -22.92 -18.58 -39.78
N ILE A 539 -23.27 -17.31 -39.99
CA ILE A 539 -24.49 -16.92 -40.76
C ILE A 539 -24.36 -17.35 -42.20
N LEU A 540 -23.26 -17.09 -42.88
CA LEU A 540 -23.00 -17.51 -44.25
C LEU A 540 -23.06 -19.03 -44.40
N PHE A 541 -22.47 -19.76 -43.45
CA PHE A 541 -22.57 -21.21 -43.43
C PHE A 541 -24.04 -21.69 -43.25
N ALA A 542 -24.80 -21.08 -42.33
CA ALA A 542 -26.19 -21.41 -42.10
C ALA A 542 -27.05 -21.18 -43.37
N LEU A 543 -26.83 -20.07 -44.09
CA LEU A 543 -27.48 -19.80 -45.38
C LEU A 543 -27.07 -20.82 -46.45
N ALA A 544 -25.79 -21.15 -46.56
CA ALA A 544 -25.30 -22.16 -47.47
C ALA A 544 -25.90 -23.55 -47.17
N PHE A 545 -25.98 -23.89 -45.86
CA PHE A 545 -26.56 -25.16 -45.38
C PHE A 545 -28.05 -25.26 -45.69
N GLN A 546 -28.82 -24.17 -45.62
CA GLN A 546 -30.24 -24.14 -46.01
C GLN A 546 -30.43 -24.42 -47.47
N ASN A 547 -29.52 -24.02 -48.36
CA ASN A 547 -29.61 -24.20 -49.79
C ASN A 547 -29.08 -25.58 -50.28
N LEU A 548 -28.56 -26.43 -49.36
CA LEU A 548 -28.13 -27.78 -49.72
C LEU A 548 -29.34 -28.69 -50.07
N PRO A 549 -29.19 -29.59 -51.07
CA PRO A 549 -30.24 -30.59 -51.39
C PRO A 549 -30.61 -31.39 -50.14
N GLU A 550 -31.91 -31.71 -50.03
CA GLU A 550 -32.46 -32.47 -48.88
C GLU A 550 -31.76 -33.81 -48.67
N THR A 551 -31.29 -34.45 -49.72
CA THR A 551 -30.56 -35.71 -49.67
C THR A 551 -29.24 -35.64 -48.89
N PHE A 552 -28.59 -34.48 -48.83
CA PHE A 552 -27.37 -34.25 -48.03
C PHE A 552 -27.74 -33.85 -46.60
N ARG A 553 -28.77 -33.05 -46.41
CA ARG A 553 -29.22 -32.57 -45.12
C ARG A 553 -29.79 -33.70 -44.25
N GLN A 554 -30.49 -34.68 -44.84
CA GLN A 554 -31.03 -35.84 -44.14
C GLN A 554 -29.98 -36.86 -43.69
N LYS A 555 -28.74 -36.80 -44.21
CA LYS A 555 -27.62 -37.65 -43.74
C LYS A 555 -27.02 -37.22 -42.40
N ILE A 556 -27.33 -36.01 -41.95
CA ILE A 556 -26.82 -35.48 -40.69
C ILE A 556 -27.83 -35.88 -39.61
N PRO A 557 -27.39 -36.59 -38.56
CA PRO A 557 -28.23 -36.95 -37.44
C PRO A 557 -28.76 -35.69 -36.74
N GLU A 558 -30.06 -35.70 -36.37
CA GLU A 558 -30.66 -34.59 -35.60
C GLU A 558 -29.85 -34.26 -34.34
N GLY A 559 -29.57 -32.96 -34.13
CA GLY A 559 -28.79 -32.46 -32.97
C GLY A 559 -27.27 -32.46 -33.16
N TRP A 560 -26.76 -32.85 -34.36
CA TRP A 560 -25.31 -32.77 -34.67
C TRP A 560 -24.94 -31.48 -35.42
N GLU A 561 -25.90 -30.60 -35.68
CA GLU A 561 -25.70 -29.32 -36.37
C GLU A 561 -24.62 -28.47 -35.67
N GLY A 562 -24.61 -28.49 -34.34
CA GLY A 562 -23.60 -27.77 -33.54
C GLY A 562 -22.16 -28.30 -33.76
N ALA A 563 -21.98 -29.60 -33.98
CA ALA A 563 -20.66 -30.16 -34.24
C ALA A 563 -20.09 -29.75 -35.61
N ILE A 564 -20.97 -29.53 -36.60
CA ILE A 564 -20.57 -29.07 -37.92
C ILE A 564 -20.15 -27.59 -37.90
N LEU A 565 -20.64 -26.80 -36.95
CA LEU A 565 -20.22 -25.41 -36.79
C LEU A 565 -18.78 -25.31 -36.26
N ILE A 566 -18.21 -26.33 -35.58
CA ILE A 566 -16.86 -26.26 -35.05
C ILE A 566 -15.81 -25.96 -36.14
N PRO A 567 -15.73 -26.71 -37.25
CA PRO A 567 -14.82 -26.38 -38.35
C PRO A 567 -15.05 -24.97 -38.91
N VAL A 568 -16.29 -24.51 -39.00
CA VAL A 568 -16.63 -23.18 -39.51
C VAL A 568 -16.07 -22.09 -38.62
N ILE A 569 -16.23 -22.24 -37.28
CA ILE A 569 -15.69 -21.30 -36.27
C ILE A 569 -14.18 -21.29 -36.35
N LEU A 570 -13.52 -22.45 -36.44
CA LEU A 570 -12.06 -22.54 -36.52
C LEU A 570 -11.52 -21.90 -37.82
N ILE A 571 -12.14 -22.14 -38.95
CA ILE A 571 -11.75 -21.54 -40.25
C ILE A 571 -11.98 -20.03 -40.23
N SER A 572 -13.15 -19.58 -39.72
CA SER A 572 -13.44 -18.15 -39.60
C SER A 572 -12.50 -17.44 -38.62
N GLY A 573 -12.15 -18.08 -37.49
CA GLY A 573 -11.17 -17.57 -36.55
C GLY A 573 -9.77 -17.48 -37.16
N TRP A 574 -9.32 -18.54 -37.82
CA TRP A 574 -8.05 -18.54 -38.55
C TRP A 574 -8.00 -17.42 -39.61
N PHE A 575 -9.06 -17.24 -40.37
CA PHE A 575 -9.17 -16.17 -41.35
C PHE A 575 -9.11 -14.79 -40.72
N ALA A 576 -9.79 -14.57 -39.58
CA ALA A 576 -9.76 -13.31 -38.85
C ALA A 576 -8.32 -12.93 -38.40
N PHE A 577 -7.56 -13.90 -37.92
CA PHE A 577 -6.14 -13.66 -37.57
C PHE A 577 -5.25 -13.49 -38.79
N SER A 578 -5.51 -14.23 -39.89
CA SER A 578 -4.73 -14.09 -41.13
C SER A 578 -4.89 -12.72 -41.80
N ILE A 579 -6.07 -12.10 -41.67
CA ILE A 579 -6.34 -10.75 -42.21
C ILE A 579 -5.88 -9.61 -41.26
N SER A 580 -5.42 -9.92 -40.06
CA SER A 580 -5.04 -8.96 -39.02
C SER A 580 -4.01 -7.94 -39.52
N ILE A 581 -2.85 -8.41 -40.00
CA ILE A 581 -1.75 -7.54 -40.48
C ILE A 581 -2.16 -6.71 -41.71
N PRO A 582 -2.76 -7.28 -42.78
CA PRO A 582 -3.27 -6.49 -43.90
C PRO A 582 -4.29 -5.42 -43.48
N LEU A 583 -5.16 -5.75 -42.51
CA LEU A 583 -6.16 -4.82 -42.00
C LEU A 583 -5.54 -3.64 -41.26
N GLU A 584 -4.53 -3.91 -40.42
CA GLU A 584 -3.79 -2.86 -39.69
C GLU A 584 -3.10 -1.89 -40.64
N THR A 585 -2.39 -2.42 -41.63
CA THR A 585 -1.69 -1.57 -42.62
C THR A 585 -2.64 -0.75 -43.46
N ALA A 586 -3.80 -1.30 -43.85
CA ALA A 586 -4.79 -0.63 -44.68
C ALA A 586 -5.60 0.45 -43.94
N LEU A 587 -5.96 0.22 -42.66
CA LEU A 587 -6.84 1.11 -41.91
C LEU A 587 -6.09 2.07 -40.98
N PHE A 588 -4.98 1.64 -40.40
CA PHE A 588 -4.28 2.38 -39.34
C PHE A 588 -2.88 2.86 -39.72
N HIS A 589 -2.43 2.54 -40.96
CA HIS A 589 -1.08 2.91 -41.46
C HIS A 589 0.08 2.47 -40.55
N GLY A 590 -0.12 1.43 -39.76
CA GLY A 590 0.81 0.91 -38.76
C GLY A 590 0.15 -0.13 -37.87
N THR A 591 0.57 -0.24 -36.63
CA THR A 591 -0.07 -1.13 -35.67
C THR A 591 -1.27 -0.45 -35.01
N LEU A 592 -2.33 -1.21 -34.70
CA LEU A 592 -3.51 -0.71 -33.98
C LEU A 592 -3.14 -0.11 -32.62
N ARG A 593 -2.09 -0.63 -31.98
CA ARG A 593 -1.57 -0.13 -30.70
C ARG A 593 -1.01 1.28 -30.81
N ASP A 594 -0.20 1.52 -31.86
CA ASP A 594 0.38 2.84 -32.09
C ASP A 594 -0.70 3.86 -32.42
N TRP A 595 -1.71 3.44 -33.17
CA TRP A 595 -2.88 4.27 -33.47
C TRP A 595 -3.68 4.63 -32.18
N PHE A 596 -3.92 3.66 -31.28
CA PHE A 596 -4.55 3.95 -29.99
C PHE A 596 -3.76 4.95 -29.16
N LYS A 597 -2.43 4.85 -29.17
CA LYS A 597 -1.55 5.74 -28.43
C LYS A 597 -1.49 7.15 -29.03
N SER A 598 -1.38 7.27 -30.37
CA SER A 598 -1.23 8.56 -31.05
C SER A 598 -2.53 9.34 -31.16
N GLU A 599 -3.64 8.66 -31.51
CA GLU A 599 -4.92 9.32 -31.80
C GLU A 599 -5.84 9.39 -30.59
N LEU A 600 -5.85 8.36 -29.74
CA LEU A 600 -6.74 8.27 -28.59
C LEU A 600 -6.04 8.50 -27.25
N GLY A 601 -4.70 8.57 -27.22
CA GLY A 601 -3.93 8.69 -25.99
C GLY A 601 -4.03 7.46 -25.06
N ILE A 602 -4.49 6.30 -25.60
CA ILE A 602 -4.70 5.07 -24.83
C ILE A 602 -3.40 4.24 -24.88
N GLY A 603 -2.74 4.10 -23.72
CA GLY A 603 -1.60 3.20 -23.56
C GLY A 603 -2.00 1.73 -23.61
N TYR A 604 -1.11 0.87 -24.11
CA TYR A 604 -1.30 -0.58 -24.13
C TYR A 604 -0.19 -1.27 -23.34
N ASP A 605 -0.57 -1.98 -22.29
CA ASP A 605 0.33 -2.87 -21.54
C ASP A 605 0.15 -4.29 -22.07
N GLN A 606 1.25 -5.02 -22.27
CA GLN A 606 1.19 -6.41 -22.74
C GLN A 606 0.34 -7.30 -21.80
N ARG A 607 0.57 -7.17 -20.49
CA ARG A 607 -0.19 -7.86 -19.44
C ARG A 607 -1.27 -6.92 -18.89
N ASN A 608 -2.49 -7.10 -19.33
CA ASN A 608 -3.58 -6.15 -19.13
C ASN A 608 -4.91 -6.82 -18.76
N ALA A 609 -5.94 -6.01 -18.56
CA ALA A 609 -7.27 -6.48 -18.17
C ALA A 609 -7.97 -7.32 -19.26
N LEU A 610 -7.64 -7.14 -20.56
CA LEU A 610 -8.18 -7.94 -21.64
C LEU A 610 -7.70 -9.40 -21.54
N VAL A 611 -6.39 -9.58 -21.36
CA VAL A 611 -5.78 -10.91 -21.22
C VAL A 611 -6.35 -11.64 -20.00
N VAL A 612 -6.43 -10.93 -18.88
CA VAL A 612 -7.02 -11.50 -17.65
C VAL A 612 -8.50 -11.79 -17.82
N GLY A 613 -9.26 -10.87 -18.43
CA GLY A 613 -10.68 -11.06 -18.68
C GLY A 613 -10.96 -12.33 -19.48
N ILE A 614 -10.17 -12.60 -20.52
CA ILE A 614 -10.29 -13.82 -21.32
C ILE A 614 -9.86 -15.06 -20.50
N ALA A 615 -8.67 -15.05 -19.89
CA ALA A 615 -8.15 -16.22 -19.19
C ALA A 615 -8.95 -16.58 -17.93
N MET A 616 -9.30 -15.60 -17.13
CA MET A 616 -10.11 -15.80 -15.93
C MET A 616 -11.56 -16.06 -16.27
N GLY A 617 -12.08 -15.40 -17.33
CA GLY A 617 -13.39 -15.71 -17.90
C GLY A 617 -13.49 -17.18 -18.26
N PHE A 618 -12.51 -17.71 -18.99
CA PHE A 618 -12.42 -19.11 -19.36
C PHE A 618 -12.38 -20.05 -18.15
N ALA A 619 -11.65 -19.69 -17.09
CA ALA A 619 -11.59 -20.48 -15.85
C ALA A 619 -12.95 -20.52 -15.09
N VAL A 620 -13.76 -19.48 -15.22
CA VAL A 620 -15.06 -19.36 -14.51
C VAL A 620 -16.21 -19.97 -15.32
N VAL A 621 -16.10 -20.05 -16.67
CA VAL A 621 -17.11 -20.61 -17.57
C VAL A 621 -17.68 -21.94 -17.10
N PRO A 622 -16.89 -22.97 -16.73
CA PRO A 622 -17.44 -24.26 -16.33
C PRO A 622 -18.39 -24.19 -15.13
N THR A 623 -18.06 -23.35 -14.16
CA THR A 623 -18.88 -23.18 -12.95
C THR A 623 -20.24 -22.56 -13.26
N ILE A 624 -20.25 -21.47 -14.03
CA ILE A 624 -21.50 -20.80 -14.42
C ILE A 624 -22.31 -21.70 -15.34
N PHE A 625 -21.65 -22.34 -16.31
CA PHE A 625 -22.26 -23.25 -17.27
C PHE A 625 -22.98 -24.42 -16.58
N SER A 626 -22.28 -25.17 -15.72
CA SER A 626 -22.85 -26.38 -15.10
C SER A 626 -24.08 -26.05 -14.25
N ILE A 627 -24.00 -25.03 -13.39
CA ILE A 627 -25.11 -24.65 -12.53
C ILE A 627 -26.29 -24.08 -13.35
N SER A 628 -26.01 -23.27 -14.39
CA SER A 628 -27.06 -22.73 -15.28
C SER A 628 -27.72 -23.81 -16.11
N GLU A 629 -26.96 -24.77 -16.63
CA GLU A 629 -27.42 -25.91 -17.41
C GLU A 629 -28.34 -26.80 -16.57
N ASP A 630 -27.94 -27.10 -15.31
CA ASP A 630 -28.78 -27.85 -14.38
C ASP A 630 -30.09 -27.11 -14.04
N ALA A 631 -30.01 -25.78 -13.84
CA ALA A 631 -31.20 -24.96 -13.60
C ALA A 631 -32.18 -24.97 -14.77
N ILE A 632 -31.68 -24.87 -16.01
CA ILE A 632 -32.49 -24.88 -17.21
C ILE A 632 -33.09 -26.28 -17.44
N PHE A 633 -32.30 -27.34 -17.27
CA PHE A 633 -32.71 -28.71 -17.45
C PHE A 633 -33.77 -29.18 -16.43
N SER A 634 -33.74 -28.62 -15.21
CA SER A 634 -34.70 -28.94 -14.15
C SER A 634 -36.08 -28.32 -14.32
N VAL A 635 -36.28 -27.48 -15.34
CA VAL A 635 -37.60 -26.87 -15.63
C VAL A 635 -38.61 -27.99 -15.97
N PRO A 636 -39.80 -28.03 -15.32
CA PRO A 636 -40.77 -29.08 -15.52
C PRO A 636 -41.23 -29.17 -16.98
N LYS A 637 -41.17 -30.38 -17.57
CA LYS A 637 -41.47 -30.63 -18.98
C LYS A 637 -42.92 -30.24 -19.35
N HIS A 638 -43.89 -30.30 -18.42
CA HIS A 638 -45.27 -29.91 -18.72
C HIS A 638 -45.39 -28.43 -19.08
N LEU A 639 -44.53 -27.53 -18.55
CA LEU A 639 -44.55 -26.12 -18.92
C LEU A 639 -44.06 -25.91 -20.37
N THR A 640 -42.99 -26.62 -20.74
CA THR A 640 -42.45 -26.53 -22.11
C THR A 640 -43.38 -27.15 -23.14
N VAL A 641 -43.93 -28.34 -22.86
CA VAL A 641 -44.90 -29.01 -23.74
C VAL A 641 -46.20 -28.21 -23.86
N GLY A 642 -46.70 -27.65 -22.73
CA GLY A 642 -47.90 -26.80 -22.74
C GLY A 642 -47.73 -25.55 -23.60
N SER A 643 -46.59 -24.88 -23.51
CA SER A 643 -46.26 -23.71 -24.33
C SER A 643 -46.20 -24.06 -25.83
N LEU A 644 -45.54 -25.16 -26.19
CA LEU A 644 -45.47 -25.63 -27.58
C LEU A 644 -46.86 -26.05 -28.12
N ALA A 645 -47.71 -26.70 -27.30
CA ALA A 645 -49.05 -27.08 -27.65
C ALA A 645 -49.98 -25.88 -27.95
N LEU A 646 -49.70 -24.73 -27.30
CA LEU A 646 -50.37 -23.46 -27.58
C LEU A 646 -49.85 -22.72 -28.83
N GLY A 647 -48.93 -23.34 -29.59
CA GLY A 647 -48.40 -22.80 -30.85
C GLY A 647 -47.16 -21.89 -30.68
N ALA A 648 -46.56 -21.83 -29.53
CA ALA A 648 -45.30 -21.11 -29.36
C ALA A 648 -44.13 -21.84 -30.05
N THR A 649 -43.21 -21.07 -30.65
CA THR A 649 -41.98 -21.66 -31.20
C THR A 649 -41.04 -22.13 -30.09
N PRO A 650 -40.10 -23.07 -30.35
CA PRO A 650 -39.09 -23.48 -29.38
C PRO A 650 -38.33 -22.30 -28.78
N TRP A 651 -37.99 -21.31 -29.58
CA TRP A 651 -37.32 -20.08 -29.13
C TRP A 651 -38.18 -19.22 -28.20
N GLN A 652 -39.45 -19.05 -28.53
CA GLN A 652 -40.41 -18.32 -27.69
C GLN A 652 -40.63 -19.03 -26.36
N THR A 653 -40.78 -20.36 -26.38
CA THR A 653 -40.87 -21.18 -25.15
C THR A 653 -39.63 -21.06 -24.29
N MET A 654 -38.45 -21.11 -24.90
CA MET A 654 -37.18 -20.98 -24.19
C MET A 654 -37.07 -19.61 -23.48
N ILE A 655 -37.32 -18.49 -24.18
CA ILE A 655 -37.17 -17.15 -23.57
C ILE A 655 -38.30 -16.86 -22.57
N ARG A 656 -39.53 -17.16 -22.87
CA ARG A 656 -40.72 -16.72 -22.09
C ARG A 656 -41.11 -17.67 -20.97
N VAL A 657 -40.73 -18.94 -21.04
CA VAL A 657 -41.08 -19.95 -20.05
C VAL A 657 -39.83 -20.48 -19.36
N VAL A 658 -38.89 -21.08 -20.10
CA VAL A 658 -37.76 -21.81 -19.53
C VAL A 658 -36.79 -20.88 -18.80
N LEU A 659 -36.34 -19.79 -19.43
CA LEU A 659 -35.41 -18.84 -18.80
C LEU A 659 -36.01 -18.13 -17.59
N LEU A 660 -37.30 -17.77 -17.65
CA LEU A 660 -37.96 -17.14 -16.50
C LEU A 660 -38.07 -18.09 -15.33
N THR A 661 -38.43 -19.35 -15.55
CA THR A 661 -38.53 -20.38 -14.52
C THR A 661 -37.13 -20.73 -13.96
N ALA A 662 -36.10 -20.81 -14.82
CA ALA A 662 -34.71 -21.10 -14.42
C ALA A 662 -33.95 -19.90 -13.85
N SER A 663 -34.50 -18.68 -13.92
CA SER A 663 -33.81 -17.44 -13.58
C SER A 663 -33.18 -17.41 -12.17
N PRO A 664 -33.79 -17.96 -11.10
CA PRO A 664 -33.14 -17.99 -9.78
C PRO A 664 -31.86 -18.84 -9.77
N GLY A 665 -31.87 -19.97 -10.49
CA GLY A 665 -30.71 -20.84 -10.63
C GLY A 665 -29.59 -20.21 -11.47
N ILE A 666 -29.98 -19.60 -12.60
CA ILE A 666 -29.02 -18.86 -13.46
C ILE A 666 -28.38 -17.70 -12.71
N PHE A 667 -29.17 -16.92 -11.96
CA PHE A 667 -28.62 -15.84 -11.13
C PHE A 667 -27.65 -16.36 -10.06
N SER A 668 -27.99 -17.48 -9.41
CA SER A 668 -27.09 -18.13 -8.46
C SER A 668 -25.77 -18.56 -9.11
N ALA A 669 -25.81 -19.12 -10.32
CA ALA A 669 -24.63 -19.50 -11.08
C ALA A 669 -23.71 -18.33 -11.38
N ILE A 670 -24.28 -17.20 -11.82
CA ILE A 670 -23.52 -15.96 -12.09
C ILE A 670 -22.87 -15.44 -10.82
N MET A 671 -23.57 -15.43 -9.70
CA MET A 671 -23.02 -14.91 -8.43
C MET A 671 -21.93 -15.82 -7.85
N ILE A 672 -22.06 -17.13 -7.96
CA ILE A 672 -20.99 -18.08 -7.58
C ILE A 672 -19.75 -17.86 -8.47
N GLY A 673 -19.94 -17.69 -9.77
CA GLY A 673 -18.88 -17.35 -10.71
C GLY A 673 -18.20 -16.02 -10.38
N PHE A 674 -18.98 -14.99 -10.03
CA PHE A 674 -18.46 -13.70 -9.59
C PHE A 674 -17.61 -13.82 -8.30
N GLY A 675 -18.13 -14.54 -7.30
CA GLY A 675 -17.40 -14.80 -6.06
C GLY A 675 -16.06 -15.49 -6.30
N ARG A 676 -16.02 -16.47 -7.23
CA ARG A 676 -14.79 -17.12 -7.68
C ARG A 676 -13.84 -16.15 -8.38
N ALA A 677 -14.35 -15.29 -9.26
CA ALA A 677 -13.56 -14.30 -9.97
C ALA A 677 -12.91 -13.27 -9.01
N VAL A 678 -13.65 -12.81 -7.99
CA VAL A 678 -13.13 -11.88 -6.96
C VAL A 678 -11.99 -12.49 -6.15
N GLY A 679 -12.04 -13.79 -5.87
CA GLY A 679 -11.02 -14.52 -5.13
C GLY A 679 -9.86 -15.05 -5.98
N GLU A 680 -9.88 -14.86 -7.31
CA GLU A 680 -8.84 -15.41 -8.18
C GLU A 680 -7.50 -14.72 -7.95
N THR A 681 -6.47 -15.52 -7.71
CA THR A 681 -5.15 -15.05 -7.33
C THR A 681 -4.12 -15.23 -8.43
N MET A 682 -3.97 -16.48 -8.92
CA MET A 682 -2.82 -16.86 -9.74
C MET A 682 -2.91 -16.39 -11.20
N ILE A 683 -4.10 -16.42 -11.79
CA ILE A 683 -4.30 -15.88 -13.15
C ILE A 683 -4.03 -14.38 -13.15
N VAL A 684 -4.57 -13.67 -12.16
CA VAL A 684 -4.35 -12.22 -12.04
C VAL A 684 -2.87 -11.91 -11.85
N LEU A 685 -2.21 -12.58 -10.88
CA LEU A 685 -0.81 -12.36 -10.58
C LEU A 685 0.10 -12.48 -11.81
N MET A 686 -0.15 -13.49 -12.66
CA MET A 686 0.73 -13.77 -13.81
C MET A 686 0.39 -12.98 -15.07
N ALA A 687 -0.87 -12.56 -15.23
CA ALA A 687 -1.37 -12.00 -16.49
C ALA A 687 -1.65 -10.48 -16.46
N THR A 688 -1.50 -9.77 -15.30
CA THR A 688 -1.83 -8.34 -15.21
C THR A 688 -0.64 -7.39 -15.11
N GLY A 689 0.58 -7.86 -15.05
CA GLY A 689 1.74 -7.00 -14.74
C GLY A 689 1.83 -6.52 -13.29
N ASN A 690 0.82 -6.83 -12.46
CA ASN A 690 0.78 -6.61 -11.01
C ASN A 690 1.03 -5.15 -10.57
N THR A 691 0.54 -4.17 -11.33
CA THR A 691 0.72 -2.73 -11.09
C THR A 691 -0.54 -2.15 -10.45
N PRO A 692 -0.48 -1.46 -9.29
CA PRO A 692 -1.65 -0.93 -8.57
C PRO A 692 -2.16 0.37 -9.21
N VAL A 693 -2.62 0.33 -10.45
CA VAL A 693 -3.12 1.47 -11.21
C VAL A 693 -4.64 1.54 -11.16
N MET A 694 -5.18 2.75 -10.99
CA MET A 694 -6.63 3.03 -11.01
C MET A 694 -7.04 3.56 -12.38
N ASP A 695 -7.09 2.68 -13.36
CA ASP A 695 -7.54 2.97 -14.73
C ASP A 695 -8.56 1.93 -15.16
N LEU A 696 -9.69 2.38 -15.75
CA LEU A 696 -10.72 1.51 -16.31
C LEU A 696 -10.35 0.94 -17.67
N SER A 697 -9.31 1.43 -18.34
CA SER A 697 -8.89 0.91 -19.63
C SER A 697 -8.70 -0.61 -19.58
N VAL A 698 -9.25 -1.29 -20.59
CA VAL A 698 -9.09 -2.73 -20.78
C VAL A 698 -7.63 -3.11 -21.11
N PHE A 699 -6.85 -2.16 -21.62
CA PHE A 699 -5.47 -2.33 -22.03
C PHE A 699 -4.46 -2.00 -20.95
N GLN A 700 -4.91 -1.56 -19.76
CA GLN A 700 -4.07 -1.31 -18.60
C GLN A 700 -4.12 -2.47 -17.61
N GLY A 701 -2.96 -2.76 -17.00
CA GLY A 701 -2.82 -3.74 -15.94
C GLY A 701 -3.59 -3.36 -14.66
N MET A 702 -3.46 -4.19 -13.63
CA MET A 702 -4.04 -3.95 -12.31
C MET A 702 -3.35 -4.83 -11.26
N ARG A 703 -3.57 -4.50 -10.01
CA ARG A 703 -3.18 -5.33 -8.87
C ARG A 703 -4.40 -5.60 -8.00
N THR A 704 -4.66 -6.87 -7.66
CA THR A 704 -5.81 -7.26 -6.83
C THR A 704 -5.39 -7.51 -5.37
N LEU A 705 -6.35 -7.49 -4.45
CA LEU A 705 -6.12 -7.82 -3.04
C LEU A 705 -5.50 -9.21 -2.90
N ALA A 706 -6.07 -10.23 -3.55
CA ALA A 706 -5.58 -11.60 -3.45
C ALA A 706 -4.15 -11.76 -4.01
N ALA A 707 -3.86 -11.18 -5.18
CA ALA A 707 -2.53 -11.22 -5.77
C ALA A 707 -1.51 -10.45 -4.92
N ASN A 708 -1.90 -9.31 -4.34
CA ASN A 708 -1.04 -8.54 -3.44
C ASN A 708 -0.63 -9.34 -2.21
N ILE A 709 -1.61 -9.99 -1.55
CA ILE A 709 -1.35 -10.83 -0.38
C ILE A 709 -0.39 -11.98 -0.74
N ALA A 710 -0.62 -12.66 -1.87
CA ALA A 710 0.19 -13.79 -2.29
C ALA A 710 1.67 -13.40 -2.54
N VAL A 711 1.91 -12.20 -3.06
CA VAL A 711 3.27 -11.71 -3.36
C VAL A 711 3.98 -11.20 -2.12
N GLU A 712 3.32 -10.37 -1.32
CA GLU A 712 3.99 -9.61 -0.27
C GLU A 712 3.97 -10.29 1.11
N MET A 713 3.03 -11.21 1.37
CA MET A 713 2.94 -11.90 2.65
C MET A 713 4.21 -12.69 3.01
N PRO A 714 4.85 -13.44 2.09
CA PRO A 714 6.08 -14.17 2.39
C PRO A 714 7.28 -13.29 2.73
N GLU A 715 7.27 -12.02 2.27
CA GLU A 715 8.35 -11.06 2.45
C GLU A 715 8.12 -10.13 3.65
N SER A 716 6.92 -10.16 4.24
CA SER A 716 6.55 -9.28 5.35
C SER A 716 7.05 -9.83 6.68
N GLU A 717 7.65 -8.97 7.50
CA GLU A 717 8.03 -9.32 8.87
C GLU A 717 6.76 -9.49 9.73
N VAL A 718 6.73 -10.58 10.49
CA VAL A 718 5.59 -10.89 11.38
C VAL A 718 5.38 -9.75 12.39
N ASP A 719 4.14 -9.39 12.62
CA ASP A 719 3.70 -8.28 13.49
C ASP A 719 4.09 -6.86 13.02
N SER A 720 4.78 -6.72 11.88
CA SER A 720 5.02 -5.40 11.28
C SER A 720 3.73 -4.75 10.79
N THR A 721 3.75 -3.44 10.57
CA THR A 721 2.62 -2.71 9.96
C THR A 721 2.25 -3.29 8.59
N HIS A 722 3.24 -3.61 7.76
CA HIS A 722 3.03 -4.25 6.45
C HIS A 722 2.27 -5.57 6.58
N TYR A 723 2.72 -6.46 7.46
CA TYR A 723 2.07 -7.74 7.75
C TYR A 723 0.59 -7.54 8.14
N ARG A 724 0.33 -6.66 9.11
CA ARG A 724 -1.03 -6.39 9.60
C ARG A 724 -1.93 -5.74 8.53
N VAL A 725 -1.39 -4.89 7.67
CA VAL A 725 -2.15 -4.29 6.55
C VAL A 725 -2.47 -5.33 5.48
N LEU A 726 -1.62 -6.33 5.24
CA LEU A 726 -1.94 -7.47 4.37
C LEU A 726 -3.07 -8.32 4.96
N PHE A 727 -3.09 -8.54 6.27
CA PHE A 727 -4.23 -9.17 6.95
C PHE A 727 -5.50 -8.33 6.87
N LEU A 728 -5.38 -6.99 6.94
CA LEU A 728 -6.52 -6.10 6.69
C LEU A 728 -7.02 -6.23 5.25
N ALA A 729 -6.12 -6.33 4.27
CA ALA A 729 -6.51 -6.59 2.88
C ALA A 729 -7.25 -7.94 2.74
N ALA A 730 -6.83 -8.99 3.46
CA ALA A 730 -7.54 -10.27 3.53
C ALA A 730 -8.91 -10.13 4.20
N LEU A 731 -9.01 -9.37 5.28
CA LEU A 731 -10.29 -9.08 5.95
C LEU A 731 -11.25 -8.31 5.03
N VAL A 732 -10.75 -7.32 4.28
CA VAL A 732 -11.52 -6.58 3.28
C VAL A 732 -12.02 -7.52 2.19
N LEU A 733 -11.18 -8.39 1.64
CA LEU A 733 -11.57 -9.39 0.64
C LEU A 733 -12.62 -10.35 1.19
N PHE A 734 -12.46 -10.82 2.43
CA PHE A 734 -13.44 -11.65 3.12
C PHE A 734 -14.80 -10.95 3.26
N MET A 735 -14.78 -9.68 3.69
CA MET A 735 -16.01 -8.88 3.83
C MET A 735 -16.69 -8.63 2.47
N PHE A 736 -15.93 -8.36 1.41
CA PHE A 736 -16.47 -8.25 0.05
C PHE A 736 -17.18 -9.52 -0.37
N THR A 737 -16.52 -10.67 -0.27
CA THR A 737 -17.12 -11.95 -0.66
C THR A 737 -18.34 -12.28 0.18
N PHE A 738 -18.32 -12.00 1.48
CA PHE A 738 -19.47 -12.19 2.37
C PHE A 738 -20.66 -11.31 1.99
N VAL A 739 -20.43 -10.01 1.76
CA VAL A 739 -21.47 -9.05 1.37
C VAL A 739 -22.09 -9.43 0.02
N PHE A 740 -21.26 -9.71 -0.99
CA PHE A 740 -21.76 -10.09 -2.31
C PHE A 740 -22.55 -11.41 -2.27
N ASN A 741 -22.08 -12.43 -1.55
CA ASN A 741 -22.80 -13.69 -1.41
C ASN A 741 -24.11 -13.51 -0.65
N THR A 742 -24.15 -12.66 0.38
CA THR A 742 -25.38 -12.37 1.12
C THR A 742 -26.40 -11.63 0.25
N LEU A 743 -25.95 -10.61 -0.52
CA LEU A 743 -26.81 -9.90 -1.47
C LEU A 743 -27.36 -10.85 -2.55
N ALA A 744 -26.49 -11.72 -3.07
CA ALA A 744 -26.86 -12.73 -4.03
C ALA A 744 -27.95 -13.66 -3.51
N GLU A 745 -27.81 -14.13 -2.27
CA GLU A 745 -28.79 -15.01 -1.64
C GLU A 745 -30.15 -14.32 -1.44
N VAL A 746 -30.15 -13.07 -0.99
CA VAL A 746 -31.38 -12.27 -0.86
C VAL A 746 -32.09 -12.10 -2.19
N VAL A 747 -31.35 -11.79 -3.26
CA VAL A 747 -31.92 -11.65 -4.62
C VAL A 747 -32.44 -12.98 -5.12
N ARG A 748 -31.68 -14.07 -4.92
CA ARG A 748 -32.09 -15.43 -5.29
C ARG A 748 -33.40 -15.84 -4.60
N GLN A 749 -33.54 -15.57 -3.32
CA GLN A 749 -34.77 -15.88 -2.57
C GLN A 749 -35.97 -15.11 -3.13
N ARG A 750 -35.81 -13.79 -3.38
CA ARG A 750 -36.86 -12.96 -3.98
C ARG A 750 -37.30 -13.47 -5.38
N LEU A 751 -36.34 -13.85 -6.21
CA LEU A 751 -36.61 -14.41 -7.52
C LEU A 751 -37.34 -15.75 -7.41
N ARG A 752 -36.94 -16.61 -6.49
CA ARG A 752 -37.58 -17.89 -6.22
C ARG A 752 -39.03 -17.69 -5.77
N GLU A 753 -39.30 -16.81 -4.83
CA GLU A 753 -40.67 -16.50 -4.38
C GLU A 753 -41.54 -15.99 -5.53
N LYS A 754 -40.98 -15.10 -6.37
CA LYS A 754 -41.70 -14.54 -7.52
C LYS A 754 -42.04 -15.56 -8.59
N TYR A 755 -41.17 -16.53 -8.85
CA TYR A 755 -41.32 -17.48 -9.97
C TYR A 755 -41.62 -18.92 -9.52
N SER A 756 -41.71 -19.23 -8.21
CA SER A 756 -42.10 -20.54 -7.70
C SER A 756 -43.61 -20.81 -7.78
N SER A 757 -44.42 -19.78 -8.02
CA SER A 757 -45.87 -19.89 -8.19
C SER A 757 -46.31 -20.11 -9.63
N LEU A 758 -45.36 -20.19 -10.56
CA LEU A 758 -45.58 -20.59 -11.96
C LEU A 758 -45.31 -22.10 -12.12
#